data_9b36406e101437c7f59f88d44b3c6694
#
_entry.id   9b36406e101437c7f59f88d44b3c6694
#
_cell.length_a   1.000
_cell.length_b   1.000
_cell.length_c   1.000
_cell.angle_alpha   90.00
_cell.angle_beta   90.00
_cell.angle_gamma   90.00
#
_symmetry.space_group_name_H-M   'P 1'
#
loop_
_entity.id
_entity.type
_entity.pdbx_description
1 polymer ?
#
loop_
_entity_poly.entity_id
_entity_poly.type
_entity_poly.pdbx_seq_one_letter_code
_entity_poly.pdbx_strand_id
1 'polypeptide(L)'
;MTHKGISLIVIFLIAGLAVAYFFCLPKELFAGTEYSTVVTDRNGELLGARIAKDGQWRFPECDTIPPKFQTSIIEFEDKWFALHCGVNPVSIARAAIGNVKAGHVTSGGSTITMQVVRMLRGKERTLWQKMIEAVLATRLEMRYSKEKILALYASHAPFGGNVVGIEAAAWRYYGKPAEELSWGETATLAVLPNSPADIYPGRNRKSLLNKRNRLLHKMFKDGCIDSTDLELALEEPLPAAPEALPQEACHLVEYYRKTNPGKRSRTSIDIHLQRQIQAITDQWNEEFSRIGIYDIAAVVVDVHTGEVLSYVGNANPRRKRPGADVDIARSPRSTGSILKPFLYCAMLQEGELLPNTLLPDIPMNLGGFSPQNFNRQFDGAVPASEALARSLNVPAVYMLKKFGTQRFLEVLRRCGMTSLGKSADHYGLSLILGGGECTLLDVTKAYSRISLSYQAADTTFNDRKSPLHNFPLKDKCALWYTLDALKEVNRPDEIDWRLISSVKRVAWKTGTSYGFRDAWAVGVTPEYAVGVWVGNAEGQGAPGLVGARTAGPVMFDIFNMLPSKELNDKYAADGWFLEPVYGDYIKAEVCPLSGHLAGPGCESSDLLMLPRKAMKSEPCPYHKIVDGMKTFILPPSMEWYYRQNHPEYAPYSPENSENYAIMEFIYPEGGSTIYIPRQLDGSIAGITFNLAHRLPSAKIFWHLDNEYVGQTQFIHQLSLTPAPGRHTVTVVDDKGNSLSVGFTIAVNEKGGR
;
A
#
# COMPACT_ATOMS: atom_id res chain seq x y z
N MET A 1 67.90 43.72 -12.26
CA MET A 1 67.17 42.49 -12.68
C MET A 1 67.42 42.28 -14.14
N THR A 2 68.01 41.19 -14.53
CA THR A 2 68.36 40.91 -15.94
C THR A 2 67.07 40.66 -16.73
N HIS A 3 66.96 41.02 -18.01
CA HIS A 3 65.83 40.81 -18.89
C HIS A 3 65.27 39.36 -18.80
N LYS A 4 66.12 38.34 -18.58
CA LYS A 4 65.78 36.96 -18.39
C LYS A 4 64.98 36.74 -17.08
N GLY A 5 65.30 37.43 -15.98
CA GLY A 5 64.59 37.31 -14.71
C GLY A 5 63.16 37.91 -14.77
N ILE A 6 63.00 39.01 -15.49
CA ILE A 6 61.66 39.67 -15.71
C ILE A 6 60.76 38.74 -16.57
N SER A 7 61.37 38.13 -17.65
CA SER A 7 60.61 37.19 -18.50
C SER A 7 60.13 35.96 -17.75
N LEU A 8 60.97 35.41 -16.84
CA LEU A 8 60.57 34.23 -16.02
C LEU A 8 59.43 34.56 -15.05
N ILE A 9 59.48 35.73 -14.38
CA ILE A 9 58.43 36.21 -13.49
C ILE A 9 57.12 36.41 -14.26
N VAL A 10 57.17 36.96 -15.46
CA VAL A 10 55.99 37.15 -16.32
C VAL A 10 55.39 35.80 -16.74
N ILE A 11 56.21 34.82 -17.11
CA ILE A 11 55.74 33.46 -17.45
C ILE A 11 55.06 32.79 -16.28
N PHE A 12 55.68 32.85 -15.08
CA PHE A 12 55.05 32.28 -13.86
C PHE A 12 53.75 33.01 -13.50
N LEU A 13 53.66 34.30 -13.68
CA LEU A 13 52.45 35.09 -13.46
C LEU A 13 51.36 34.70 -14.45
N ILE A 14 51.67 34.55 -15.73
CA ILE A 14 50.73 34.09 -16.77
C ILE A 14 50.27 32.64 -16.48
N ALA A 15 51.22 31.75 -16.12
CA ALA A 15 50.88 30.37 -15.75
C ALA A 15 49.97 30.33 -14.51
N GLY A 16 50.30 31.12 -13.48
CA GLY A 16 49.44 31.25 -12.26
C GLY A 16 48.06 31.78 -12.59
N LEU A 17 47.94 32.80 -13.43
CA LEU A 17 46.66 33.34 -13.90
C LEU A 17 45.89 32.32 -14.74
N ALA A 18 46.57 31.55 -15.60
CA ALA A 18 45.94 30.49 -16.38
C ALA A 18 45.37 29.38 -15.47
N VAL A 19 46.17 28.93 -14.48
CA VAL A 19 45.72 27.96 -13.48
C VAL A 19 44.50 28.52 -12.69
N ALA A 20 44.60 29.77 -12.20
CA ALA A 20 43.49 30.40 -11.48
C ALA A 20 42.24 30.51 -12.35
N TYR A 21 42.37 30.82 -13.64
CA TYR A 21 41.24 30.86 -14.58
C TYR A 21 40.62 29.48 -14.80
N PHE A 22 41.45 28.41 -14.92
CA PHE A 22 40.90 27.04 -15.10
C PHE A 22 40.10 26.55 -13.87
N PHE A 23 40.50 26.96 -12.68
CA PHE A 23 39.90 26.53 -11.43
C PHE A 23 38.94 27.57 -10.80
N CYS A 24 38.64 28.69 -11.47
CA CYS A 24 37.78 29.76 -10.91
C CYS A 24 36.29 29.40 -10.79
N LEU A 25 35.83 28.34 -11.46
CA LEU A 25 34.46 27.84 -11.31
C LEU A 25 34.43 26.63 -10.35
N PRO A 26 33.39 26.52 -9.50
CA PRO A 26 33.24 25.37 -8.63
C PRO A 26 33.04 24.08 -9.44
N LYS A 27 33.42 22.94 -8.84
CA LYS A 27 33.28 21.61 -9.48
C LYS A 27 31.83 21.32 -9.86
N GLU A 28 30.92 21.60 -8.96
CA GLU A 28 29.45 21.52 -9.17
C GLU A 28 28.88 22.95 -9.09
N LEU A 29 28.22 23.37 -10.16
CA LEU A 29 27.51 24.64 -10.18
C LEU A 29 26.25 24.50 -9.31
N PHE A 30 25.90 25.53 -8.60
CA PHE A 30 24.70 25.57 -7.76
C PHE A 30 24.64 24.50 -6.65
N ALA A 31 25.78 23.90 -6.23
CA ALA A 31 25.83 22.83 -5.21
C ALA A 31 25.17 23.18 -3.87
N GLY A 32 25.09 24.46 -3.50
CA GLY A 32 24.43 24.94 -2.29
C GLY A 32 22.97 25.38 -2.47
N THR A 33 22.39 25.12 -3.63
CA THR A 33 21.03 25.56 -3.93
C THR A 33 20.00 24.59 -3.38
N GLU A 34 19.03 25.12 -2.64
CA GLU A 34 17.88 24.33 -2.15
C GLU A 34 16.84 24.21 -3.26
N TYR A 35 16.39 22.98 -3.51
CA TYR A 35 15.35 22.69 -4.51
C TYR A 35 14.06 22.22 -3.87
N SER A 36 12.95 22.44 -4.58
CA SER A 36 11.65 21.88 -4.28
C SER A 36 11.68 20.36 -4.47
N THR A 37 10.97 19.63 -3.61
CA THR A 37 10.73 18.20 -3.86
C THR A 37 9.62 18.07 -4.89
N VAL A 38 9.87 17.40 -6.00
CA VAL A 38 8.94 17.22 -7.13
C VAL A 38 8.64 15.74 -7.29
N VAL A 39 7.36 15.40 -7.37
CA VAL A 39 6.91 14.02 -7.61
C VAL A 39 6.08 13.97 -8.87
N THR A 40 6.45 13.09 -9.79
CA THR A 40 5.77 12.91 -11.07
C THR A 40 5.21 11.51 -11.21
N ASP A 41 4.23 11.37 -12.05
CA ASP A 41 3.66 10.11 -12.47
C ASP A 41 4.63 9.29 -13.36
N ARG A 42 4.16 8.16 -13.90
CA ARG A 42 4.94 7.30 -14.82
C ARG A 42 5.31 7.98 -16.15
N ASN A 43 4.57 8.98 -16.57
CA ASN A 43 4.75 9.70 -17.83
C ASN A 43 5.55 11.00 -17.65
N GLY A 44 5.77 11.44 -16.41
CA GLY A 44 6.44 12.71 -16.08
C GLY A 44 5.47 13.83 -15.71
N GLU A 45 4.15 13.59 -15.70
CA GLU A 45 3.16 14.57 -15.26
C GLU A 45 3.28 14.83 -13.75
N LEU A 46 3.06 16.09 -13.34
CA LEU A 46 3.23 16.53 -11.96
C LEU A 46 2.09 16.01 -11.05
N LEU A 47 2.42 15.09 -10.16
CA LEU A 47 1.51 14.69 -9.07
C LEU A 47 1.46 15.73 -7.95
N GLY A 48 2.56 16.42 -7.73
CA GLY A 48 2.66 17.50 -6.76
C GLY A 48 4.09 17.85 -6.42
N ALA A 49 4.26 18.98 -5.72
CA ALA A 49 5.56 19.41 -5.23
C ALA A 49 5.48 20.00 -3.82
N ARG A 50 6.64 20.10 -3.18
CA ARG A 50 6.81 20.83 -1.91
C ARG A 50 7.89 21.88 -2.07
N ILE A 51 7.61 23.07 -1.55
CA ILE A 51 8.50 24.24 -1.62
C ILE A 51 9.87 23.92 -1.02
N ALA A 52 10.93 24.51 -1.56
CA ALA A 52 12.27 24.40 -1.03
C ALA A 52 12.38 25.03 0.38
N LYS A 53 13.40 24.66 1.15
CA LYS A 53 13.59 25.14 2.53
C LYS A 53 13.80 26.65 2.62
N ASP A 54 14.36 27.24 1.56
CA ASP A 54 14.55 28.70 1.44
C ASP A 54 13.28 29.48 1.04
N GLY A 55 12.13 28.78 0.95
CA GLY A 55 10.85 29.37 0.60
C GLY A 55 10.67 29.68 -0.89
N GLN A 56 11.54 29.16 -1.76
CA GLN A 56 11.43 29.31 -3.21
C GLN A 56 10.79 28.09 -3.85
N TRP A 57 9.93 28.33 -4.84
CA TRP A 57 9.50 27.29 -5.78
C TRP A 57 10.57 27.17 -6.86
N ARG A 58 11.49 26.25 -6.67
CA ARG A 58 12.62 25.97 -7.57
C ARG A 58 12.69 24.46 -7.80
N PHE A 59 12.20 24.04 -8.97
CA PHE A 59 12.25 22.63 -9.33
C PHE A 59 13.72 22.19 -9.61
N PRO A 60 14.06 20.91 -9.39
CA PRO A 60 15.37 20.40 -9.73
C PRO A 60 15.73 20.65 -11.20
N GLU A 61 17.01 20.91 -11.47
CA GLU A 61 17.50 21.23 -12.82
C GLU A 61 17.02 20.25 -13.88
N CYS A 62 16.65 20.81 -15.06
CA CYS A 62 16.37 20.05 -16.27
C CYS A 62 17.52 20.14 -17.25
N ASP A 63 17.78 19.07 -17.99
CA ASP A 63 18.79 19.05 -19.05
C ASP A 63 18.25 19.57 -20.39
N THR A 64 16.92 19.60 -20.55
CA THR A 64 16.24 20.08 -21.76
C THR A 64 15.42 21.32 -21.48
N ILE A 65 15.22 22.13 -22.51
CA ILE A 65 14.42 23.36 -22.45
C ILE A 65 13.34 23.28 -23.52
N PRO A 66 12.10 23.74 -23.23
CA PRO A 66 11.05 23.84 -24.23
C PRO A 66 11.50 24.71 -25.42
N PRO A 67 11.37 24.24 -26.68
CA PRO A 67 11.87 24.96 -27.85
C PRO A 67 11.29 26.37 -28.00
N LYS A 68 10.02 26.58 -27.70
CA LYS A 68 9.38 27.91 -27.76
C LYS A 68 9.99 28.86 -26.73
N PHE A 69 10.30 28.36 -25.51
CA PHE A 69 10.94 29.18 -24.50
C PHE A 69 12.40 29.50 -24.87
N GLN A 70 13.12 28.52 -25.42
CA GLN A 70 14.47 28.72 -25.94
C GLN A 70 14.50 29.86 -26.95
N THR A 71 13.64 29.81 -27.95
CA THR A 71 13.53 30.84 -28.97
C THR A 71 13.18 32.23 -28.35
N SER A 72 12.18 32.28 -27.49
CA SER A 72 11.71 33.49 -26.87
C SER A 72 12.78 34.18 -26.00
N ILE A 73 13.52 33.38 -25.19
CA ILE A 73 14.54 33.94 -24.29
C ILE A 73 15.80 34.39 -25.03
N ILE A 74 16.21 33.66 -26.09
CA ILE A 74 17.33 34.07 -26.95
C ILE A 74 16.98 35.38 -27.66
N GLU A 75 15.81 35.50 -28.25
CA GLU A 75 15.36 36.71 -28.92
C GLU A 75 15.21 37.92 -27.96
N PHE A 76 14.83 37.65 -26.71
CA PHE A 76 14.66 38.70 -25.74
C PHE A 76 15.98 39.15 -25.10
N GLU A 77 16.80 38.24 -24.60
CA GLU A 77 17.99 38.52 -23.78
C GLU A 77 19.28 38.57 -24.59
N ASP A 78 19.45 37.70 -25.61
CA ASP A 78 20.75 37.51 -26.25
C ASP A 78 20.64 36.91 -27.67
N LYS A 79 20.19 37.68 -28.64
CA LYS A 79 19.98 37.23 -30.03
C LYS A 79 21.17 36.53 -30.66
N TRP A 80 22.41 36.90 -30.24
CA TRP A 80 23.64 36.36 -30.76
C TRP A 80 24.25 35.28 -29.86
N PHE A 81 23.48 34.68 -28.99
CA PHE A 81 23.91 33.70 -27.99
C PHE A 81 24.79 32.59 -28.60
N ALA A 82 24.44 32.06 -29.76
CA ALA A 82 25.17 31.00 -30.43
C ALA A 82 26.55 31.41 -30.96
N LEU A 83 26.79 32.70 -31.15
CA LEU A 83 27.97 33.18 -31.89
C LEU A 83 29.12 33.74 -31.01
N HIS A 84 28.89 34.01 -29.73
CA HIS A 84 29.93 34.57 -28.86
C HIS A 84 30.36 33.56 -27.78
N CYS A 85 31.55 33.76 -27.22
CA CYS A 85 32.13 32.93 -26.17
C CYS A 85 31.87 33.47 -24.75
N GLY A 86 30.59 33.71 -24.42
CA GLY A 86 30.15 34.16 -23.08
C GLY A 86 30.03 35.65 -22.91
N VAL A 87 30.68 36.44 -23.73
CA VAL A 87 30.63 37.93 -23.74
C VAL A 87 30.36 38.41 -25.14
N ASN A 88 29.47 39.38 -25.31
CA ASN A 88 29.16 40.00 -26.60
C ASN A 88 29.66 41.46 -26.63
N PRO A 89 30.86 41.69 -27.24
CA PRO A 89 31.48 43.03 -27.30
C PRO A 89 30.61 44.08 -28.01
N VAL A 90 29.86 43.66 -29.05
CA VAL A 90 28.98 44.54 -29.82
C VAL A 90 27.79 44.99 -28.93
N SER A 91 27.23 44.11 -28.17
CA SER A 91 26.13 44.44 -27.25
C SER A 91 26.58 45.34 -26.11
N ILE A 92 27.80 45.14 -25.61
CA ILE A 92 28.43 46.03 -24.60
C ILE A 92 28.63 47.45 -25.16
N ALA A 93 29.26 47.57 -26.35
CA ALA A 93 29.48 48.84 -27.00
C ALA A 93 28.16 49.57 -27.28
N ARG A 94 27.16 48.89 -27.84
CA ARG A 94 25.84 49.47 -28.10
C ARG A 94 25.19 49.95 -26.80
N ALA A 95 25.24 49.19 -25.72
CA ALA A 95 24.69 49.56 -24.43
C ALA A 95 25.41 50.79 -23.84
N ALA A 96 26.73 50.86 -23.92
CA ALA A 96 27.55 51.99 -23.46
C ALA A 96 27.19 53.25 -24.19
N ILE A 97 27.14 53.23 -25.53
CA ILE A 97 26.78 54.38 -26.37
C ILE A 97 25.31 54.86 -26.06
N GLY A 98 24.37 53.91 -25.96
CA GLY A 98 22.98 54.20 -25.66
C GLY A 98 22.79 54.86 -24.30
N ASN A 99 23.44 54.35 -23.27
CA ASN A 99 23.37 54.89 -21.90
C ASN A 99 24.04 56.25 -21.76
N VAL A 100 25.14 56.51 -22.46
CA VAL A 100 25.79 57.81 -22.51
C VAL A 100 24.87 58.83 -23.19
N LYS A 101 24.23 58.47 -24.31
CA LYS A 101 23.29 59.36 -25.02
C LYS A 101 22.02 59.65 -24.21
N ALA A 102 21.54 58.72 -23.43
CA ALA A 102 20.32 58.87 -22.62
C ALA A 102 20.58 59.55 -21.26
N GLY A 103 21.83 59.64 -20.81
CA GLY A 103 22.18 60.18 -19.47
C GLY A 103 21.77 59.26 -18.29
N HIS A 104 21.20 58.09 -18.59
CA HIS A 104 20.84 57.05 -17.61
C HIS A 104 20.93 55.66 -18.25
N VAL A 105 20.90 54.60 -17.40
CA VAL A 105 20.99 53.21 -17.88
C VAL A 105 19.67 52.85 -18.59
N THR A 106 19.71 52.77 -19.92
CA THR A 106 18.56 52.37 -20.77
C THR A 106 18.64 50.93 -21.22
N SER A 107 19.86 50.36 -21.35
CA SER A 107 20.03 48.97 -21.75
C SER A 107 21.27 48.32 -21.10
N GLY A 108 21.22 47.02 -20.89
CA GLY A 108 22.35 46.23 -20.42
C GLY A 108 22.99 45.42 -21.56
N GLY A 109 24.31 45.31 -21.55
CA GLY A 109 25.07 44.42 -22.49
C GLY A 109 25.44 43.08 -21.83
N SER A 110 24.65 42.55 -20.92
CA SER A 110 24.91 41.25 -20.30
C SER A 110 24.32 40.12 -21.14
N THR A 111 25.10 39.10 -21.39
CA THR A 111 24.67 37.87 -22.09
C THR A 111 23.92 36.90 -21.16
N ILE A 112 23.25 35.91 -21.71
CA ILE A 112 22.65 34.80 -20.95
C ILE A 112 23.70 34.14 -20.08
N THR A 113 24.89 33.86 -20.60
CA THR A 113 26.00 33.25 -19.86
C THR A 113 26.49 34.08 -18.67
N MET A 114 26.56 35.41 -18.82
CA MET A 114 26.88 36.31 -17.70
C MET A 114 25.76 36.32 -16.65
N GLN A 115 24.50 36.17 -17.06
CA GLN A 115 23.38 36.07 -16.12
C GLN A 115 23.40 34.78 -15.32
N VAL A 116 23.78 33.62 -15.92
CA VAL A 116 24.02 32.36 -15.21
C VAL A 116 25.11 32.52 -14.14
N VAL A 117 26.23 33.13 -14.50
CA VAL A 117 27.31 33.42 -13.54
C VAL A 117 26.85 34.33 -12.41
N ARG A 118 26.03 35.33 -12.71
CA ARG A 118 25.46 36.22 -11.69
C ARG A 118 24.58 35.48 -10.71
N MET A 119 23.68 34.59 -11.19
CA MET A 119 22.83 33.76 -10.35
C MET A 119 23.65 32.81 -9.48
N LEU A 120 24.70 32.21 -10.04
CA LEU A 120 25.65 31.36 -9.30
C LEU A 120 26.33 32.10 -8.15
N ARG A 121 26.71 33.38 -8.36
CA ARG A 121 27.46 34.17 -7.39
C ARG A 121 26.60 34.86 -6.35
N GLY A 122 25.36 35.21 -6.66
CA GLY A 122 24.43 35.94 -5.76
C GLY A 122 24.96 37.27 -5.25
N LYS A 123 25.84 38.00 -5.99
CA LYS A 123 26.44 39.26 -5.57
C LYS A 123 25.68 40.48 -6.14
N GLU A 124 25.79 41.60 -5.44
CA GLU A 124 25.18 42.86 -5.86
C GLU A 124 25.72 43.35 -7.20
N ARG A 125 24.90 44.15 -7.95
CA ARG A 125 25.24 44.65 -9.28
C ARG A 125 26.20 45.85 -9.20
N THR A 126 27.51 45.63 -9.28
CA THR A 126 28.53 46.64 -9.41
C THR A 126 29.30 46.48 -10.72
N LEU A 127 29.98 47.52 -11.20
CA LEU A 127 30.82 47.43 -12.39
C LEU A 127 31.95 46.40 -12.22
N TRP A 128 32.52 46.32 -11.03
CA TRP A 128 33.57 45.35 -10.71
C TRP A 128 33.02 43.91 -10.79
N GLN A 129 31.83 43.66 -10.23
CA GLN A 129 31.21 42.35 -10.34
C GLN A 129 30.88 42.00 -11.79
N LYS A 130 30.48 42.95 -12.60
CA LYS A 130 30.23 42.74 -14.03
C LYS A 130 31.47 42.34 -14.80
N MET A 131 32.67 42.88 -14.47
CA MET A 131 33.92 42.44 -15.05
C MET A 131 34.25 40.97 -14.64
N ILE A 132 34.05 40.61 -13.38
CA ILE A 132 34.26 39.24 -12.93
C ILE A 132 33.27 38.27 -13.61
N GLU A 133 31.99 38.67 -13.73
CA GLU A 133 30.97 37.91 -14.47
C GLU A 133 31.41 37.66 -15.92
N ALA A 134 31.99 38.66 -16.61
CA ALA A 134 32.47 38.50 -17.98
C ALA A 134 33.61 37.45 -18.08
N VAL A 135 34.59 37.49 -17.16
CA VAL A 135 35.70 36.50 -17.14
C VAL A 135 35.15 35.10 -16.83
N LEU A 136 34.29 34.96 -15.83
CA LEU A 136 33.71 33.68 -15.48
C LEU A 136 32.76 33.14 -16.57
N ALA A 137 32.08 34.04 -17.32
CA ALA A 137 31.24 33.65 -18.45
C ALA A 137 32.07 32.99 -19.57
N THR A 138 33.24 33.53 -19.91
CA THR A 138 34.13 32.87 -20.90
C THR A 138 34.58 31.51 -20.43
N ARG A 139 34.88 31.36 -19.14
CA ARG A 139 35.26 30.06 -18.56
C ARG A 139 34.09 29.06 -18.55
N LEU A 140 32.87 29.54 -18.32
CA LEU A 140 31.65 28.70 -18.34
C LEU A 140 31.42 28.13 -19.75
N GLU A 141 31.57 28.95 -20.80
CA GLU A 141 31.46 28.55 -22.22
C GLU A 141 32.54 27.56 -22.65
N MET A 142 33.73 27.60 -22.04
CA MET A 142 34.75 26.58 -22.28
C MET A 142 34.47 25.25 -21.63
N ARG A 143 33.60 25.23 -20.63
CA ARG A 143 33.30 24.04 -19.83
C ARG A 143 32.00 23.35 -20.23
N TYR A 144 31.02 24.10 -20.67
CA TYR A 144 29.67 23.64 -20.97
C TYR A 144 29.20 24.08 -22.35
N SER A 145 28.34 23.23 -22.98
CA SER A 145 27.71 23.58 -24.26
C SER A 145 26.69 24.72 -24.09
N LYS A 146 26.31 25.36 -25.18
CA LYS A 146 25.30 26.40 -25.22
C LYS A 146 23.96 25.90 -24.68
N GLU A 147 23.57 24.68 -25.03
CA GLU A 147 22.34 24.03 -24.56
C GLU A 147 22.36 23.87 -23.03
N LYS A 148 23.49 23.41 -22.45
CA LYS A 148 23.59 23.25 -20.99
C LYS A 148 23.60 24.60 -20.27
N ILE A 149 24.24 25.64 -20.82
CA ILE A 149 24.21 27.00 -20.25
C ILE A 149 22.79 27.55 -20.26
N LEU A 150 22.06 27.33 -21.35
CA LEU A 150 20.69 27.78 -21.47
C LEU A 150 19.75 27.00 -20.51
N ALA A 151 19.99 25.69 -20.34
CA ALA A 151 19.28 24.86 -19.35
C ALA A 151 19.53 25.35 -17.92
N LEU A 152 20.76 25.71 -17.58
CA LEU A 152 21.09 26.31 -16.28
C LEU A 152 20.39 27.66 -16.09
N TYR A 153 20.36 28.50 -17.14
CA TYR A 153 19.60 29.75 -17.12
C TYR A 153 18.12 29.48 -16.84
N ALA A 154 17.50 28.62 -17.64
CA ALA A 154 16.09 28.29 -17.52
C ALA A 154 15.72 27.71 -16.15
N SER A 155 16.61 26.94 -15.54
CA SER A 155 16.39 26.33 -14.21
C SER A 155 16.57 27.30 -13.04
N HIS A 156 17.35 28.38 -13.20
CA HIS A 156 17.71 29.27 -12.09
C HIS A 156 17.26 30.72 -12.26
N ALA A 157 16.71 31.10 -13.42
CA ALA A 157 16.21 32.46 -13.63
C ALA A 157 15.01 32.75 -12.72
N PRO A 158 14.92 33.94 -12.10
CA PRO A 158 13.79 34.35 -11.29
C PRO A 158 12.63 34.83 -12.17
N PHE A 159 11.44 34.30 -11.94
CA PHE A 159 10.21 34.64 -12.69
C PHE A 159 9.23 35.50 -11.89
N GLY A 160 9.68 36.08 -10.79
CA GLY A 160 8.89 36.97 -9.94
C GLY A 160 8.36 36.28 -8.67
N GLY A 161 8.20 37.06 -7.60
CA GLY A 161 7.86 36.53 -6.29
C GLY A 161 8.86 35.48 -5.79
N ASN A 162 8.38 34.33 -5.38
CA ASN A 162 9.20 33.21 -4.96
C ASN A 162 9.29 32.07 -6.00
N VAL A 163 9.16 32.39 -7.28
CA VAL A 163 9.20 31.43 -8.39
C VAL A 163 10.52 31.51 -9.13
N VAL A 164 11.26 30.40 -9.18
CA VAL A 164 12.56 30.26 -9.81
C VAL A 164 12.55 29.06 -10.75
N GLY A 165 13.03 29.25 -11.98
CA GLY A 165 13.06 28.24 -13.02
C GLY A 165 11.77 28.17 -13.83
N ILE A 166 11.95 27.82 -15.13
CA ILE A 166 10.87 27.81 -16.13
C ILE A 166 9.77 26.79 -15.80
N GLU A 167 10.13 25.61 -15.32
CA GLU A 167 9.13 24.59 -14.99
C GLU A 167 8.24 25.02 -13.81
N ALA A 168 8.87 25.53 -12.75
CA ALA A 168 8.10 26.06 -11.63
C ALA A 168 7.22 27.24 -12.05
N ALA A 169 7.72 28.10 -12.97
CA ALA A 169 6.97 29.21 -13.51
C ALA A 169 5.78 28.75 -14.37
N ALA A 170 5.96 27.76 -15.23
CA ALA A 170 4.90 27.19 -16.05
C ALA A 170 3.75 26.65 -15.17
N TRP A 171 4.06 25.84 -14.19
CA TRP A 171 3.07 25.30 -13.26
C TRP A 171 2.43 26.36 -12.36
N ARG A 172 3.21 27.35 -11.90
CA ARG A 172 2.70 28.38 -10.99
C ARG A 172 1.87 29.46 -11.67
N TYR A 173 2.11 29.74 -12.95
CA TYR A 173 1.41 30.79 -13.67
C TYR A 173 0.39 30.29 -14.69
N TYR A 174 0.53 29.04 -15.16
CA TYR A 174 -0.31 28.49 -16.22
C TYR A 174 -0.88 27.08 -15.91
N GLY A 175 -0.48 26.46 -14.80
CA GLY A 175 -1.03 25.18 -14.34
C GLY A 175 -0.71 23.98 -15.27
N LYS A 176 0.35 24.08 -16.11
CA LYS A 176 0.70 23.06 -17.09
C LYS A 176 2.24 22.91 -17.26
N PRO A 177 2.70 21.80 -17.87
CA PRO A 177 4.11 21.61 -18.18
C PRO A 177 4.68 22.71 -19.07
N ALA A 178 5.97 22.98 -18.93
CA ALA A 178 6.62 24.05 -19.72
C ALA A 178 6.64 23.76 -21.23
N GLU A 179 6.61 22.49 -21.63
CA GLU A 179 6.54 22.02 -23.02
C GLU A 179 5.22 22.38 -23.70
N GLU A 180 4.14 22.51 -22.94
CA GLU A 180 2.79 22.81 -23.44
C GLU A 180 2.48 24.31 -23.52
N LEU A 181 3.42 25.16 -23.14
CA LEU A 181 3.24 26.60 -23.21
C LEU A 181 3.05 27.08 -24.66
N SER A 182 2.13 28.03 -24.83
CA SER A 182 1.92 28.75 -26.08
C SER A 182 3.04 29.75 -26.35
N TRP A 183 3.04 30.39 -27.54
CA TRP A 183 3.96 31.46 -27.84
C TRP A 183 3.73 32.71 -26.96
N GLY A 184 2.47 33.05 -26.64
CA GLY A 184 2.15 34.17 -25.76
C GLY A 184 2.57 33.96 -24.33
N GLU A 185 2.39 32.72 -23.83
CA GLU A 185 2.79 32.30 -22.48
C GLU A 185 4.32 32.23 -22.35
N THR A 186 5.03 31.66 -23.31
CA THR A 186 6.50 31.62 -23.32
C THR A 186 7.10 33.01 -23.45
N ALA A 187 6.56 33.88 -24.31
CA ALA A 187 7.02 35.25 -24.41
C ALA A 187 6.78 36.04 -23.10
N THR A 188 5.65 35.78 -22.41
CA THR A 188 5.38 36.35 -21.08
C THR A 188 6.45 35.93 -20.10
N LEU A 189 6.77 34.62 -20.00
CA LEU A 189 7.81 34.12 -19.10
C LEU A 189 9.21 34.64 -19.50
N ALA A 190 9.54 34.71 -20.78
CA ALA A 190 10.85 35.21 -21.24
C ALA A 190 11.17 36.66 -20.82
N VAL A 191 10.16 37.51 -20.64
CA VAL A 191 10.38 38.91 -20.25
C VAL A 191 10.47 39.13 -18.74
N LEU A 192 10.06 38.15 -17.90
CA LEU A 192 10.02 38.28 -16.44
C LEU A 192 11.41 38.40 -15.78
N PRO A 193 12.43 37.60 -16.15
CA PRO A 193 13.73 37.64 -15.49
C PRO A 193 14.47 38.97 -15.59
N ASN A 194 14.08 39.82 -16.53
CA ASN A 194 14.68 41.16 -16.73
C ASN A 194 14.42 42.11 -15.55
N SER A 195 13.25 42.07 -14.92
CA SER A 195 12.86 42.92 -13.80
C SER A 195 11.91 42.20 -12.83
N PRO A 196 12.33 41.11 -12.22
CA PRO A 196 11.44 40.19 -11.49
C PRO A 196 10.87 40.78 -10.18
N ALA A 197 11.48 41.81 -9.62
CA ALA A 197 11.01 42.49 -8.43
C ALA A 197 9.87 43.48 -8.75
N ASP A 198 9.87 44.06 -9.95
CA ASP A 198 8.97 45.15 -10.32
C ASP A 198 7.84 44.74 -11.25
N ILE A 199 8.08 43.71 -12.08
CA ILE A 199 7.16 43.27 -13.14
C ILE A 199 6.97 41.77 -13.04
N TYR A 200 5.78 41.36 -12.59
CA TYR A 200 5.34 39.95 -12.57
C TYR A 200 3.80 39.89 -12.65
N PRO A 201 3.16 38.76 -12.87
CA PRO A 201 1.71 38.67 -13.08
C PRO A 201 0.84 39.40 -12.05
N GLY A 202 1.28 39.45 -10.79
CA GLY A 202 0.59 40.21 -9.72
C GLY A 202 0.91 41.70 -9.63
N ARG A 203 1.87 42.23 -10.43
CA ARG A 203 2.33 43.61 -10.31
C ARG A 203 2.75 44.21 -11.66
N ASN A 204 2.32 45.45 -11.93
CA ASN A 204 2.66 46.17 -13.16
C ASN A 204 2.25 45.44 -14.46
N ARG A 205 1.06 44.83 -14.48
CA ARG A 205 0.54 44.03 -15.60
C ARG A 205 0.60 44.72 -16.95
N LYS A 206 0.29 46.05 -17.02
CA LYS A 206 0.33 46.82 -18.27
C LYS A 206 1.75 46.86 -18.85
N SER A 207 2.76 47.03 -18.01
CA SER A 207 4.17 46.97 -18.43
C SER A 207 4.58 45.60 -18.89
N LEU A 208 4.08 44.54 -18.21
CA LEU A 208 4.30 43.15 -18.61
C LEU A 208 3.71 42.87 -19.99
N LEU A 209 2.46 43.28 -20.22
CA LEU A 209 1.78 43.13 -21.51
C LEU A 209 2.54 43.84 -22.65
N ASN A 210 2.98 45.08 -22.41
CA ASN A 210 3.74 45.84 -23.39
C ASN A 210 5.10 45.19 -23.72
N LYS A 211 5.79 44.65 -22.73
CA LYS A 211 7.07 43.92 -22.95
C LYS A 211 6.85 42.63 -23.75
N ARG A 212 5.84 41.86 -23.38
CA ARG A 212 5.45 40.63 -24.10
C ARG A 212 5.13 40.91 -25.56
N ASN A 213 4.22 41.85 -25.81
CA ASN A 213 3.78 42.20 -27.17
C ASN A 213 4.95 42.71 -28.01
N ARG A 214 5.85 43.49 -27.42
CA ARG A 214 7.06 43.94 -28.12
C ARG A 214 7.96 42.75 -28.52
N LEU A 215 8.11 41.78 -27.65
CA LEU A 215 8.88 40.56 -27.95
C LEU A 215 8.21 39.78 -29.07
N LEU A 216 6.90 39.54 -29.03
CA LEU A 216 6.14 38.84 -30.06
C LEU A 216 6.29 39.49 -31.44
N HIS A 217 6.14 40.80 -31.52
CA HIS A 217 6.37 41.56 -32.77
C HIS A 217 7.80 41.43 -33.27
N LYS A 218 8.80 41.42 -32.34
CA LYS A 218 10.18 41.21 -32.70
C LYS A 218 10.41 39.79 -33.29
N MET A 219 9.85 38.77 -32.63
CA MET A 219 9.96 37.35 -33.08
C MET A 219 9.32 37.17 -34.46
N PHE A 220 8.17 37.79 -34.72
CA PHE A 220 7.54 37.80 -36.04
C PHE A 220 8.43 38.48 -37.08
N LYS A 221 8.96 39.68 -36.77
CA LYS A 221 9.88 40.38 -37.70
C LYS A 221 11.13 39.59 -38.02
N ASP A 222 11.64 38.83 -37.03
CA ASP A 222 12.86 38.02 -37.17
C ASP A 222 12.57 36.61 -37.74
N GLY A 223 11.30 36.31 -38.09
CA GLY A 223 10.87 35.06 -38.72
C GLY A 223 10.83 33.86 -37.78
N CYS A 224 10.76 34.09 -36.48
CA CYS A 224 10.70 33.01 -35.47
C CYS A 224 9.27 32.44 -35.29
N ILE A 225 8.23 33.24 -35.57
CA ILE A 225 6.82 32.90 -35.56
C ILE A 225 6.11 33.43 -36.80
N ASP A 226 5.04 32.80 -37.20
CA ASP A 226 4.23 33.27 -38.34
C ASP A 226 3.14 34.29 -37.89
N SER A 227 2.34 34.77 -38.87
CA SER A 227 1.28 35.76 -38.60
C SER A 227 0.16 35.21 -37.72
N THR A 228 -0.19 33.94 -37.90
CA THR A 228 -1.25 33.26 -37.12
C THR A 228 -0.83 33.08 -35.68
N ASP A 229 0.40 32.62 -35.48
CA ASP A 229 1.00 32.50 -34.14
C ASP A 229 1.06 33.85 -33.43
N LEU A 230 1.41 34.94 -34.15
CA LEU A 230 1.45 36.29 -33.60
C LEU A 230 0.06 36.76 -33.17
N GLU A 231 -0.93 36.63 -34.03
CA GLU A 231 -2.31 37.07 -33.74
C GLU A 231 -2.87 36.34 -32.51
N LEU A 232 -2.77 35.01 -32.49
CA LEU A 232 -3.21 34.18 -31.36
C LEU A 232 -2.47 34.55 -30.06
N ALA A 233 -1.15 34.69 -30.10
CA ALA A 233 -0.34 35.05 -28.94
C ALA A 233 -0.62 36.46 -28.38
N LEU A 234 -1.03 37.41 -29.23
CA LEU A 234 -1.40 38.77 -28.78
C LEU A 234 -2.76 38.79 -28.06
N GLU A 235 -3.69 37.92 -28.43
CA GLU A 235 -5.01 37.79 -27.80
C GLU A 235 -4.98 37.08 -26.46
N GLU A 236 -3.98 36.24 -26.22
CA GLU A 236 -3.85 35.49 -24.97
C GLU A 236 -3.77 36.42 -23.74
N PRO A 237 -4.56 36.11 -22.68
CA PRO A 237 -4.52 36.91 -21.45
C PRO A 237 -3.24 36.65 -20.65
N LEU A 238 -2.79 37.67 -19.90
CA LEU A 238 -1.76 37.45 -18.88
C LEU A 238 -2.33 36.64 -17.70
N PRO A 239 -1.53 35.76 -17.05
CA PRO A 239 -1.97 35.03 -15.85
C PRO A 239 -2.34 35.99 -14.73
N ALA A 240 -3.35 35.65 -13.92
CA ALA A 240 -3.87 36.55 -12.89
C ALA A 240 -2.96 36.61 -11.65
N ALA A 241 -2.65 35.47 -11.10
CA ALA A 241 -1.81 35.26 -9.89
C ALA A 241 -1.17 33.88 -9.96
N PRO A 242 -0.17 33.60 -9.12
CA PRO A 242 0.38 32.23 -9.04
C PRO A 242 -0.68 31.23 -8.58
N GLU A 243 -0.87 30.18 -9.36
CA GLU A 243 -1.81 29.09 -9.06
C GLU A 243 -1.25 28.11 -8.03
N ALA A 244 -2.15 27.37 -7.37
CA ALA A 244 -1.76 26.25 -6.53
C ALA A 244 -1.24 25.11 -7.41
N LEU A 245 -0.16 24.45 -6.96
CA LEU A 245 0.34 23.28 -7.66
C LEU A 245 -0.62 22.09 -7.51
N PRO A 246 -0.63 21.13 -8.45
CA PRO A 246 -1.37 19.90 -8.33
C PRO A 246 -1.10 19.20 -7.00
N GLN A 247 -2.10 18.52 -6.47
CA GLN A 247 -2.04 17.75 -5.22
C GLN A 247 -2.76 16.42 -5.42
N GLU A 248 -2.34 15.67 -6.42
CA GLU A 248 -3.02 14.43 -6.83
C GLU A 248 -2.70 13.24 -5.90
N ALA A 249 -1.53 13.23 -5.27
CA ALA A 249 -1.09 12.19 -4.34
C ALA A 249 -0.37 12.82 -3.14
N CYS A 250 -1.07 13.65 -2.36
CA CYS A 250 -0.49 14.51 -1.30
C CYS A 250 0.40 13.76 -0.31
N HIS A 251 -0.05 12.58 0.17
CA HIS A 251 0.67 11.77 1.15
C HIS A 251 1.94 11.15 0.55
N LEU A 252 1.87 10.72 -0.72
CA LEU A 252 3.04 10.22 -1.44
C LEU A 252 4.06 11.34 -1.68
N VAL A 253 3.62 12.55 -2.02
CA VAL A 253 4.48 13.73 -2.15
C VAL A 253 5.15 14.05 -0.81
N GLU A 254 4.41 13.97 0.29
CA GLU A 254 4.96 14.19 1.63
C GLU A 254 5.95 13.10 2.05
N TYR A 255 5.71 11.85 1.66
CA TYR A 255 6.67 10.75 1.84
C TYR A 255 8.00 11.05 1.12
N TYR A 256 7.94 11.50 -0.15
CA TYR A 256 9.16 11.85 -0.90
C TYR A 256 9.83 13.11 -0.35
N ARG A 257 9.08 14.07 0.18
CA ARG A 257 9.67 15.22 0.88
C ARG A 257 10.56 14.80 2.04
N LYS A 258 10.17 13.73 2.75
CA LYS A 258 10.94 13.19 3.89
C LYS A 258 12.11 12.31 3.46
N THR A 259 11.93 11.50 2.40
CA THR A 259 12.91 10.48 1.98
C THR A 259 13.89 10.97 0.91
N ASN A 260 13.44 11.83 0.00
CA ASN A 260 14.21 12.39 -1.11
C ASN A 260 14.06 13.92 -1.20
N PRO A 261 14.39 14.67 -0.14
CA PRO A 261 14.18 16.12 -0.12
C PRO A 261 14.95 16.82 -1.25
N GLY A 262 14.29 17.78 -1.90
CA GLY A 262 14.89 18.60 -2.95
C GLY A 262 15.20 17.86 -4.26
N LYS A 263 14.64 16.67 -4.47
CA LYS A 263 14.86 15.88 -5.69
C LYS A 263 13.56 15.71 -6.48
N ARG A 264 13.72 15.41 -7.77
CA ARG A 264 12.66 14.93 -8.64
C ARG A 264 12.55 13.41 -8.48
N SER A 265 11.36 12.90 -8.16
CA SER A 265 11.08 11.48 -8.03
C SER A 265 9.98 11.10 -9.02
N ARG A 266 10.33 10.28 -10.00
CA ARG A 266 9.37 9.68 -10.93
C ARG A 266 8.81 8.42 -10.27
N THR A 267 7.49 8.25 -10.29
CA THR A 267 6.77 7.12 -9.70
C THR A 267 6.17 6.23 -10.77
N SER A 268 5.60 5.11 -10.37
CA SER A 268 4.80 4.22 -11.22
C SER A 268 3.32 4.60 -11.26
N ILE A 269 2.91 5.64 -10.56
CA ILE A 269 1.51 6.10 -10.53
C ILE A 269 1.04 6.49 -11.93
N ASP A 270 -0.19 6.15 -12.25
CA ASP A 270 -0.93 6.66 -13.39
C ASP A 270 -1.85 7.79 -12.90
N ILE A 271 -1.61 9.00 -13.36
CA ILE A 271 -2.31 10.19 -12.84
C ILE A 271 -3.82 10.16 -13.12
N HIS A 272 -4.25 9.59 -14.25
CA HIS A 272 -5.66 9.49 -14.59
C HIS A 272 -6.37 8.52 -13.67
N LEU A 273 -5.76 7.35 -13.45
CA LEU A 273 -6.25 6.36 -12.51
C LEU A 273 -6.25 6.90 -11.07
N GLN A 274 -5.20 7.63 -10.68
CA GLN A 274 -5.09 8.28 -9.38
C GLN A 274 -6.27 9.23 -9.11
N ARG A 275 -6.60 10.08 -10.08
CA ARG A 275 -7.72 11.03 -9.99
C ARG A 275 -9.07 10.32 -9.84
N GLN A 276 -9.30 9.28 -10.61
CA GLN A 276 -10.55 8.51 -10.56
C GLN A 276 -10.71 7.80 -9.20
N ILE A 277 -9.66 7.15 -8.71
CA ILE A 277 -9.70 6.45 -7.42
C ILE A 277 -9.82 7.45 -6.25
N GLN A 278 -9.15 8.60 -6.34
CA GLN A 278 -9.32 9.66 -5.34
C GLN A 278 -10.78 10.14 -5.30
N ALA A 279 -11.43 10.32 -6.46
CA ALA A 279 -12.83 10.72 -6.53
C ALA A 279 -13.78 9.68 -5.90
N ILE A 280 -13.55 8.38 -6.17
CA ILE A 280 -14.31 7.28 -5.54
C ILE A 280 -14.14 7.33 -4.01
N THR A 281 -12.90 7.40 -3.53
CA THR A 281 -12.63 7.43 -2.09
C THR A 281 -13.19 8.69 -1.42
N ASP A 282 -13.16 9.83 -2.07
CA ASP A 282 -13.69 11.08 -1.56
C ASP A 282 -15.23 11.05 -1.48
N GLN A 283 -15.91 10.47 -2.48
CA GLN A 283 -17.35 10.26 -2.47
C GLN A 283 -17.79 9.36 -1.30
N TRP A 284 -17.17 8.19 -1.14
CA TRP A 284 -17.47 7.29 -0.03
C TRP A 284 -17.15 7.92 1.33
N ASN A 285 -16.09 8.72 1.39
CA ASN A 285 -15.74 9.44 2.62
C ASN A 285 -16.82 10.45 3.04
N GLU A 286 -17.49 11.09 2.09
CA GLU A 286 -18.61 11.98 2.39
C GLU A 286 -19.80 11.22 3.01
N GLU A 287 -20.09 10.01 2.52
CA GLU A 287 -21.14 9.16 3.07
C GLU A 287 -20.78 8.65 4.47
N PHE A 288 -19.58 8.11 4.62
CA PHE A 288 -19.13 7.53 5.89
C PHE A 288 -18.91 8.58 6.99
N SER A 289 -18.56 9.81 6.61
CA SER A 289 -18.42 10.90 7.57
C SER A 289 -19.71 11.21 8.35
N ARG A 290 -20.87 10.92 7.77
CA ARG A 290 -22.18 11.08 8.41
C ARG A 290 -22.41 10.13 9.59
N ILE A 291 -21.66 9.00 9.60
CA ILE A 291 -21.73 7.99 10.66
C ILE A 291 -20.46 7.96 11.51
N GLY A 292 -19.63 9.00 11.45
CA GLY A 292 -18.43 9.14 12.29
C GLY A 292 -17.20 8.37 11.80
N ILE A 293 -17.13 8.03 10.52
CA ILE A 293 -15.99 7.37 9.88
C ILE A 293 -15.37 8.36 8.89
N TYR A 294 -14.10 8.73 9.10
CA TYR A 294 -13.52 9.89 8.43
C TYR A 294 -12.37 9.59 7.49
N ASP A 295 -11.76 8.41 7.55
CA ASP A 295 -10.53 8.12 6.82
C ASP A 295 -10.69 6.90 5.92
N ILE A 296 -10.26 7.03 4.68
CA ILE A 296 -10.22 5.96 3.68
C ILE A 296 -8.88 6.02 2.96
N ALA A 297 -8.20 4.88 2.88
CA ALA A 297 -7.01 4.72 2.06
C ALA A 297 -7.23 3.63 1.01
N ALA A 298 -6.66 3.82 -0.18
CA ALA A 298 -6.74 2.85 -1.27
C ALA A 298 -5.41 2.74 -2.02
N VAL A 299 -5.04 1.51 -2.38
CA VAL A 299 -3.84 1.22 -3.15
C VAL A 299 -4.20 0.25 -4.27
N VAL A 300 -3.76 0.55 -5.49
CA VAL A 300 -3.88 -0.35 -6.65
C VAL A 300 -2.50 -0.76 -7.12
N VAL A 301 -2.31 -2.05 -7.30
CA VAL A 301 -1.04 -2.65 -7.74
C VAL A 301 -1.29 -3.46 -9.02
N ASP A 302 -0.45 -3.28 -10.03
CA ASP A 302 -0.37 -4.16 -11.19
C ASP A 302 0.28 -5.49 -10.77
N VAL A 303 -0.42 -6.60 -11.00
CA VAL A 303 0.04 -7.92 -10.57
C VAL A 303 1.32 -8.34 -11.28
N HIS A 304 1.46 -8.05 -12.57
CA HIS A 304 2.58 -8.53 -13.38
C HIS A 304 3.88 -7.77 -13.11
N THR A 305 3.79 -6.46 -12.91
CA THR A 305 4.96 -5.60 -12.66
C THR A 305 5.25 -5.42 -11.18
N GLY A 306 4.25 -5.58 -10.30
CA GLY A 306 4.32 -5.24 -8.89
C GLY A 306 4.33 -3.73 -8.63
N GLU A 307 4.11 -2.92 -9.66
CA GLU A 307 4.08 -1.45 -9.58
C GLU A 307 2.79 -0.94 -8.94
N VAL A 308 2.91 0.12 -8.18
CA VAL A 308 1.76 0.84 -7.61
C VAL A 308 1.22 1.80 -8.65
N LEU A 309 -0.01 1.55 -9.12
CA LEU A 309 -0.67 2.36 -10.16
C LEU A 309 -1.43 3.55 -9.57
N SER A 310 -1.98 3.39 -8.37
CA SER A 310 -2.64 4.46 -7.63
C SER A 310 -2.38 4.35 -6.14
N TYR A 311 -2.26 5.49 -5.48
CA TYR A 311 -1.92 5.64 -4.07
C TYR A 311 -2.74 6.74 -3.42
N VAL A 312 -3.83 6.37 -2.78
CA VAL A 312 -4.62 7.26 -1.92
C VAL A 312 -4.22 7.00 -0.47
N GLY A 313 -3.36 7.86 0.07
CA GLY A 313 -2.91 7.74 1.47
C GLY A 313 -4.02 8.06 2.47
N ASN A 314 -4.93 8.94 2.11
CA ASN A 314 -6.18 9.24 2.81
C ASN A 314 -7.14 9.99 1.88
N ALA A 315 -8.45 9.82 2.08
CA ALA A 315 -9.49 10.53 1.35
C ALA A 315 -9.60 11.99 1.80
N ASN A 316 -10.14 12.84 0.92
CA ASN A 316 -10.37 14.27 1.17
C ASN A 316 -9.16 14.98 1.84
N PRO A 317 -7.92 14.86 1.33
CA PRO A 317 -6.72 15.36 1.99
C PRO A 317 -6.70 16.90 2.12
N ARG A 318 -7.54 17.61 1.37
CA ARG A 318 -7.66 19.08 1.42
C ARG A 318 -8.60 19.55 2.53
N ARG A 319 -9.40 18.66 3.10
CA ARG A 319 -10.32 18.99 4.19
C ARG A 319 -9.54 19.16 5.50
N LYS A 320 -9.65 20.31 6.13
CA LYS A 320 -9.04 20.53 7.45
C LYS A 320 -9.83 19.76 8.51
N ARG A 321 -9.33 18.58 8.88
CA ARG A 321 -9.86 17.74 9.96
C ARG A 321 -8.71 17.01 10.66
N PRO A 322 -8.88 16.58 11.91
CA PRO A 322 -7.91 15.70 12.57
C PRO A 322 -7.69 14.43 11.74
N GLY A 323 -6.45 13.98 11.64
CA GLY A 323 -6.10 12.76 10.91
C GLY A 323 -5.97 12.88 9.39
N ALA A 324 -6.41 13.98 8.74
CA ALA A 324 -6.33 14.12 7.28
C ALA A 324 -4.90 14.02 6.72
N ASP A 325 -3.90 14.45 7.49
CA ASP A 325 -2.49 14.42 7.10
C ASP A 325 -1.83 13.05 7.32
N VAL A 326 -2.54 12.08 7.91
CA VAL A 326 -2.00 10.75 8.17
C VAL A 326 -1.99 9.94 6.89
N ASP A 327 -0.80 9.47 6.50
CA ASP A 327 -0.64 8.50 5.42
C ASP A 327 -1.02 7.10 5.92
N ILE A 328 -2.31 6.77 5.83
CA ILE A 328 -2.86 5.49 6.27
C ILE A 328 -2.30 4.32 5.47
N ALA A 329 -2.04 4.53 4.18
CA ALA A 329 -1.53 3.46 3.32
C ALA A 329 -0.16 2.91 3.79
N ARG A 330 0.61 3.70 4.55
CA ARG A 330 1.88 3.33 5.16
C ARG A 330 1.85 3.22 6.69
N SER A 331 0.74 3.57 7.32
CA SER A 331 0.57 3.44 8.77
C SER A 331 0.23 1.99 9.12
N PRO A 332 0.98 1.31 10.01
CA PRO A 332 0.60 -0.01 10.49
C PRO A 332 -0.74 0.04 11.21
N ARG A 333 -1.65 -0.87 10.85
CA ARG A 333 -3.00 -1.02 11.40
C ARG A 333 -3.29 -2.47 11.69
N SER A 334 -4.17 -2.73 12.67
CA SER A 334 -4.58 -4.09 13.01
C SER A 334 -5.19 -4.79 11.80
N THR A 335 -4.65 -5.96 11.47
CA THR A 335 -4.99 -6.69 10.25
C THR A 335 -6.37 -7.34 10.26
N GLY A 336 -6.95 -7.56 11.45
CA GLY A 336 -8.14 -8.39 11.56
C GLY A 336 -7.88 -9.76 10.89
N SER A 337 -8.77 -10.16 9.99
CA SER A 337 -8.75 -11.49 9.34
C SER A 337 -8.04 -11.53 7.98
N ILE A 338 -7.40 -10.46 7.52
CA ILE A 338 -6.78 -10.43 6.17
C ILE A 338 -5.55 -11.34 6.03
N LEU A 339 -5.02 -11.88 7.13
CA LEU A 339 -3.89 -12.81 7.11
C LEU A 339 -4.29 -14.27 6.91
N LYS A 340 -5.57 -14.63 7.09
CA LYS A 340 -6.07 -16.01 7.00
C LYS A 340 -5.76 -16.73 5.67
N PRO A 341 -5.84 -16.09 4.49
CA PRO A 341 -5.50 -16.74 3.23
C PRO A 341 -4.05 -17.23 3.15
N PHE A 342 -3.12 -16.49 3.76
CA PHE A 342 -1.70 -16.88 3.78
C PHE A 342 -1.47 -18.14 4.62
N LEU A 343 -2.19 -18.29 5.73
CA LEU A 343 -2.13 -19.49 6.57
C LEU A 343 -2.72 -20.69 5.83
N TYR A 344 -3.91 -20.54 5.25
CA TYR A 344 -4.57 -21.59 4.50
C TYR A 344 -3.68 -22.09 3.34
N CYS A 345 -3.14 -21.17 2.52
CA CYS A 345 -2.25 -21.51 1.42
C CYS A 345 -0.97 -22.20 1.90
N ALA A 346 -0.36 -21.71 2.98
CA ALA A 346 0.87 -22.31 3.53
C ALA A 346 0.62 -23.75 4.04
N MET A 347 -0.50 -23.99 4.72
CA MET A 347 -0.85 -25.33 5.20
C MET A 347 -1.17 -26.29 4.05
N LEU A 348 -1.87 -25.85 3.01
CA LEU A 348 -2.09 -26.63 1.79
C LEU A 348 -0.76 -27.00 1.13
N GLN A 349 0.12 -26.01 0.93
CA GLN A 349 1.44 -26.21 0.31
C GLN A 349 2.30 -27.23 1.08
N GLU A 350 2.23 -27.22 2.43
CA GLU A 350 3.01 -28.14 3.26
C GLU A 350 2.35 -29.52 3.43
N GLY A 351 1.12 -29.69 2.94
CA GLY A 351 0.34 -30.92 3.04
C GLY A 351 -0.18 -31.20 4.46
N GLU A 352 -0.30 -30.14 5.27
CA GLU A 352 -0.88 -30.22 6.63
C GLU A 352 -2.40 -29.98 6.63
N LEU A 353 -2.95 -29.61 5.47
CA LEU A 353 -4.36 -29.37 5.22
C LEU A 353 -4.70 -29.76 3.78
N LEU A 354 -5.91 -30.27 3.54
CA LEU A 354 -6.51 -30.40 2.22
C LEU A 354 -7.61 -29.33 2.03
N PRO A 355 -8.00 -29.01 0.79
CA PRO A 355 -8.89 -27.89 0.52
C PRO A 355 -10.17 -27.89 1.34
N ASN A 356 -10.80 -29.06 1.51
CA ASN A 356 -12.05 -29.25 2.22
C ASN A 356 -11.91 -30.04 3.51
N THR A 357 -10.70 -30.14 4.08
CA THR A 357 -10.52 -30.78 5.38
C THR A 357 -11.48 -30.18 6.41
N LEU A 358 -12.22 -31.06 7.06
CA LEU A 358 -13.19 -30.68 8.10
C LEU A 358 -12.43 -30.16 9.34
N LEU A 359 -12.63 -28.91 9.67
CA LEU A 359 -12.01 -28.24 10.81
C LEU A 359 -13.00 -28.12 11.96
N PRO A 360 -12.56 -28.24 13.23
CA PRO A 360 -13.42 -28.02 14.38
C PRO A 360 -13.82 -26.53 14.48
N ASP A 361 -15.10 -26.28 14.63
CA ASP A 361 -15.68 -24.98 14.95
C ASP A 361 -16.53 -25.09 16.23
N ILE A 362 -15.85 -25.22 17.35
CA ILE A 362 -16.41 -25.40 18.69
C ILE A 362 -15.80 -24.40 19.66
N PRO A 363 -16.47 -24.06 20.77
CA PRO A 363 -15.87 -23.25 21.81
C PRO A 363 -14.51 -23.82 22.25
N MET A 364 -13.50 -22.98 22.36
CA MET A 364 -12.17 -23.36 22.84
C MET A 364 -11.63 -22.32 23.81
N ASN A 365 -10.80 -22.76 24.74
CA ASN A 365 -10.08 -21.90 25.67
C ASN A 365 -8.60 -22.33 25.74
N LEU A 366 -7.74 -21.46 25.30
CA LEU A 366 -6.30 -21.70 25.16
C LEU A 366 -5.54 -20.77 26.13
N GLY A 367 -5.45 -21.20 27.39
CA GLY A 367 -4.71 -20.43 28.42
C GLY A 367 -5.28 -19.02 28.66
N GLY A 368 -6.61 -18.89 28.71
CA GLY A 368 -7.32 -17.62 28.87
C GLY A 368 -7.67 -16.90 27.58
N PHE A 369 -7.19 -17.37 26.43
CA PHE A 369 -7.60 -16.89 25.09
C PHE A 369 -8.77 -17.74 24.55
N SER A 370 -9.96 -17.16 24.47
CA SER A 370 -11.18 -17.83 24.00
C SER A 370 -11.68 -17.15 22.71
N PRO A 371 -11.25 -17.62 21.52
CA PRO A 371 -11.70 -17.06 20.26
C PRO A 371 -13.19 -17.33 20.05
N GLN A 372 -13.89 -16.34 19.49
CA GLN A 372 -15.31 -16.46 19.13
C GLN A 372 -15.47 -16.07 17.66
N ASN A 373 -16.39 -16.73 16.96
CA ASN A 373 -16.82 -16.29 15.64
C ASN A 373 -17.57 -14.96 15.74
N PHE A 374 -17.61 -14.21 14.65
CA PHE A 374 -18.21 -12.87 14.63
C PHE A 374 -19.71 -12.90 15.03
N ASN A 375 -20.46 -13.90 14.61
CA ASN A 375 -21.87 -14.15 14.94
C ASN A 375 -22.07 -14.83 16.31
N ARG A 376 -20.98 -15.20 17.02
CA ARG A 376 -20.98 -15.94 18.28
C ARG A 376 -21.63 -17.34 18.19
N GLN A 377 -21.76 -17.90 17.00
CA GLN A 377 -22.29 -19.23 16.75
C GLN A 377 -21.14 -20.19 16.36
N PHE A 378 -21.38 -21.48 16.51
CA PHE A 378 -20.44 -22.55 16.20
C PHE A 378 -21.15 -23.58 15.33
N ASP A 379 -20.45 -24.09 14.31
CA ASP A 379 -21.00 -25.08 13.38
C ASP A 379 -20.56 -26.52 13.71
N GLY A 380 -19.74 -26.70 14.74
CA GLY A 380 -19.18 -27.99 15.13
C GLY A 380 -18.01 -28.41 14.24
N ALA A 381 -18.27 -28.57 12.96
CA ALA A 381 -17.29 -28.92 11.95
C ALA A 381 -17.58 -28.16 10.65
N VAL A 382 -16.55 -27.66 9.99
CA VAL A 382 -16.69 -26.86 8.75
C VAL A 382 -15.54 -27.16 7.80
N PRO A 383 -15.79 -27.28 6.47
CA PRO A 383 -14.73 -27.40 5.48
C PRO A 383 -13.76 -26.21 5.52
N ALA A 384 -12.47 -26.46 5.37
CA ALA A 384 -11.44 -25.43 5.49
C ALA A 384 -11.61 -24.27 4.48
N SER A 385 -12.00 -24.57 3.24
CA SER A 385 -12.31 -23.56 2.21
C SER A 385 -13.48 -22.67 2.62
N GLU A 386 -14.55 -23.26 3.18
CA GLU A 386 -15.72 -22.53 3.67
C GLU A 386 -15.39 -21.70 4.91
N ALA A 387 -14.60 -22.26 5.85
CA ALA A 387 -14.11 -21.52 7.01
C ALA A 387 -13.31 -20.28 6.61
N LEU A 388 -12.51 -20.35 5.52
CA LEU A 388 -11.80 -19.21 4.95
C LEU A 388 -12.77 -18.21 4.31
N ALA A 389 -13.69 -18.68 3.47
CA ALA A 389 -14.67 -17.83 2.78
C ALA A 389 -15.57 -17.07 3.77
N ARG A 390 -16.06 -17.74 4.79
CA ARG A 390 -16.88 -17.15 5.87
C ARG A 390 -16.03 -16.41 6.91
N SER A 391 -14.73 -16.49 6.82
CA SER A 391 -13.79 -15.83 7.75
C SER A 391 -13.95 -16.26 9.21
N LEU A 392 -14.27 -17.53 9.48
CA LEU A 392 -14.45 -18.04 10.83
C LEU A 392 -13.17 -17.89 11.65
N ASN A 393 -13.33 -17.54 12.92
CA ASN A 393 -12.20 -17.25 13.81
C ASN A 393 -11.65 -18.52 14.46
N VAL A 394 -12.55 -19.38 14.94
CA VAL A 394 -12.17 -20.58 15.69
C VAL A 394 -11.39 -21.56 14.80
N PRO A 395 -11.84 -21.93 13.58
CA PRO A 395 -11.06 -22.76 12.68
C PRO A 395 -9.71 -22.14 12.31
N ALA A 396 -9.64 -20.78 12.15
CA ALA A 396 -8.40 -20.10 11.84
C ALA A 396 -7.38 -20.18 12.99
N VAL A 397 -7.83 -20.04 14.23
CA VAL A 397 -6.98 -20.23 15.43
C VAL A 397 -6.51 -21.67 15.56
N TYR A 398 -7.39 -22.64 15.29
CA TYR A 398 -7.03 -24.05 15.26
C TYR A 398 -5.93 -24.34 14.22
N MET A 399 -6.10 -23.82 13.01
CA MET A 399 -5.08 -23.93 11.95
C MET A 399 -3.75 -23.30 12.39
N LEU A 400 -3.76 -22.12 12.99
CA LEU A 400 -2.53 -21.47 13.45
C LEU A 400 -1.86 -22.23 14.59
N LYS A 401 -2.64 -22.79 15.53
CA LYS A 401 -2.12 -23.65 16.62
C LYS A 401 -1.40 -24.87 16.03
N LYS A 402 -1.98 -25.52 15.00
CA LYS A 402 -1.40 -26.68 14.31
C LYS A 402 -0.15 -26.32 13.49
N PHE A 403 -0.21 -25.23 12.72
CA PHE A 403 0.90 -24.78 11.86
C PHE A 403 2.08 -24.20 12.65
N GLY A 404 1.80 -23.54 13.77
CA GLY A 404 2.76 -22.86 14.63
C GLY A 404 2.96 -21.39 14.29
N THR A 405 2.81 -20.52 15.32
CA THR A 405 2.89 -19.05 15.17
C THR A 405 4.23 -18.59 14.61
N GLN A 406 5.35 -19.19 15.03
CA GLN A 406 6.69 -18.82 14.55
C GLN A 406 6.85 -19.07 13.04
N ARG A 407 6.43 -20.23 12.56
CA ARG A 407 6.49 -20.59 11.12
C ARG A 407 5.61 -19.63 10.31
N PHE A 408 4.41 -19.35 10.80
CA PHE A 408 3.49 -18.45 10.12
C PHE A 408 4.02 -17.02 10.06
N LEU A 409 4.59 -16.51 11.15
CA LEU A 409 5.20 -15.19 11.19
C LEU A 409 6.35 -15.05 10.18
N GLU A 410 7.15 -16.10 10.00
CA GLU A 410 8.20 -16.12 8.99
C GLU A 410 7.63 -16.11 7.56
N VAL A 411 6.57 -16.86 7.30
CA VAL A 411 5.84 -16.82 6.01
C VAL A 411 5.37 -15.39 5.71
N LEU A 412 4.72 -14.73 6.66
CA LEU A 412 4.21 -13.36 6.48
C LEU A 412 5.33 -12.34 6.19
N ARG A 413 6.44 -12.42 6.94
CA ARG A 413 7.61 -11.56 6.71
C ARG A 413 8.20 -11.74 5.32
N ARG A 414 8.31 -12.98 4.86
CA ARG A 414 8.76 -13.29 3.50
C ARG A 414 7.76 -12.90 2.43
N CYS A 415 6.47 -12.82 2.76
CA CYS A 415 5.46 -12.20 1.90
C CYS A 415 5.58 -10.68 1.80
N GLY A 416 6.46 -10.05 2.61
CA GLY A 416 6.73 -8.61 2.58
C GLY A 416 5.99 -7.80 3.64
N MET A 417 5.39 -8.44 4.64
CA MET A 417 4.74 -7.73 5.77
C MET A 417 5.79 -7.31 6.80
N THR A 418 6.51 -6.23 6.47
CA THR A 418 7.72 -5.78 7.19
C THR A 418 7.43 -5.19 8.55
N SER A 419 6.22 -4.72 8.81
CA SER A 419 5.80 -4.14 10.09
C SER A 419 5.63 -5.17 11.22
N LEU A 420 5.57 -6.48 10.90
CA LEU A 420 5.51 -7.57 11.89
C LEU A 420 6.89 -7.82 12.52
N GLY A 421 7.39 -6.86 13.27
CA GLY A 421 8.77 -6.87 13.82
C GLY A 421 8.95 -7.60 15.16
N LYS A 422 7.87 -7.92 15.90
CA LYS A 422 7.96 -8.53 17.24
C LYS A 422 8.06 -10.06 17.17
N SER A 423 8.38 -10.72 18.30
CA SER A 423 8.49 -12.18 18.39
C SER A 423 7.14 -12.89 18.21
N ALA A 424 7.17 -14.19 17.89
CA ALA A 424 5.98 -15.00 17.79
C ALA A 424 5.21 -15.10 19.11
N ASP A 425 5.92 -15.19 20.23
CA ASP A 425 5.31 -15.24 21.56
C ASP A 425 4.57 -13.97 21.91
N HIS A 426 5.04 -12.80 21.42
CA HIS A 426 4.35 -11.53 21.60
C HIS A 426 2.97 -11.52 20.90
N TYR A 427 2.91 -12.03 19.68
CA TYR A 427 1.65 -12.08 18.92
C TYR A 427 0.75 -13.23 19.37
N GLY A 428 1.33 -14.37 19.71
CA GLY A 428 0.59 -15.59 20.03
C GLY A 428 -0.41 -15.97 18.95
N LEU A 429 -1.47 -16.67 19.34
CA LEU A 429 -2.54 -17.07 18.43
C LEU A 429 -3.44 -15.89 17.97
N SER A 430 -3.36 -14.75 18.67
CA SER A 430 -4.09 -13.55 18.25
C SER A 430 -3.60 -12.97 16.91
N LEU A 431 -2.41 -13.36 16.44
CA LEU A 431 -1.85 -12.93 15.14
C LEU A 431 -2.84 -13.12 14.00
N ILE A 432 -3.58 -14.24 13.96
CA ILE A 432 -4.51 -14.56 12.87
C ILE A 432 -5.85 -13.80 12.97
N LEU A 433 -6.09 -13.14 14.09
CA LEU A 433 -7.31 -12.39 14.37
C LEU A 433 -7.09 -10.86 14.46
N GLY A 434 -5.87 -10.39 14.12
CA GLY A 434 -5.54 -8.97 14.13
C GLY A 434 -4.65 -8.52 15.29
N GLY A 435 -4.02 -9.47 16.02
CA GLY A 435 -2.99 -9.16 17.01
C GLY A 435 -1.69 -8.59 16.41
N GLY A 436 -1.54 -8.62 15.10
CA GLY A 436 -0.46 -7.99 14.34
C GLY A 436 -0.94 -6.79 13.55
N GLU A 437 -0.02 -5.84 13.28
CA GLU A 437 -0.29 -4.64 12.49
C GLU A 437 0.51 -4.67 11.19
N CYS A 438 -0.16 -4.37 10.07
CA CYS A 438 0.45 -4.25 8.74
C CYS A 438 0.06 -2.95 8.05
N THR A 439 0.86 -2.52 7.07
CA THR A 439 0.50 -1.40 6.21
C THR A 439 -0.41 -1.86 5.07
N LEU A 440 -1.32 -1.00 4.62
CA LEU A 440 -2.17 -1.30 3.47
C LEU A 440 -1.34 -1.61 2.21
N LEU A 441 -0.28 -0.86 2.01
CA LEU A 441 0.64 -1.05 0.89
C LEU A 441 1.29 -2.44 0.88
N ASP A 442 1.83 -2.88 2.04
CA ASP A 442 2.50 -4.19 2.14
C ASP A 442 1.51 -5.33 1.95
N VAL A 443 0.32 -5.22 2.54
CA VAL A 443 -0.76 -6.21 2.39
C VAL A 443 -1.21 -6.32 0.94
N THR A 444 -1.50 -5.19 0.28
CA THR A 444 -1.94 -5.19 -1.12
C THR A 444 -0.88 -5.81 -2.04
N LYS A 445 0.40 -5.48 -1.83
CA LYS A 445 1.51 -6.10 -2.55
C LYS A 445 1.65 -7.60 -2.26
N ALA A 446 1.40 -8.03 -1.01
CA ALA A 446 1.45 -9.46 -0.67
C ALA A 446 0.33 -10.24 -1.39
N TYR A 447 -0.87 -9.68 -1.48
CA TYR A 447 -1.97 -10.27 -2.25
C TYR A 447 -1.67 -10.29 -3.77
N SER A 448 -1.10 -9.23 -4.33
CA SER A 448 -0.69 -9.22 -5.74
C SER A 448 0.32 -10.33 -6.05
N ARG A 449 1.23 -10.62 -5.10
CA ARG A 449 2.21 -11.71 -5.22
C ARG A 449 1.58 -13.11 -5.16
N ILE A 450 0.45 -13.30 -4.46
CA ILE A 450 -0.33 -14.56 -4.53
C ILE A 450 -0.80 -14.78 -5.97
N SER A 451 -1.43 -13.78 -6.58
CA SER A 451 -1.90 -13.84 -7.97
C SER A 451 -0.73 -14.04 -8.96
N LEU A 452 0.33 -13.26 -8.82
CA LEU A 452 1.51 -13.38 -9.68
C LEU A 452 2.18 -14.75 -9.52
N SER A 453 2.30 -15.27 -8.29
CA SER A 453 2.92 -16.56 -8.00
C SER A 453 2.20 -17.72 -8.67
N TYR A 454 0.87 -17.66 -8.74
CA TYR A 454 0.07 -18.63 -9.47
C TYR A 454 0.38 -18.62 -10.98
N GLN A 455 0.57 -17.45 -11.56
CA GLN A 455 0.78 -17.26 -13.01
C GLN A 455 2.24 -17.43 -13.44
N ALA A 456 3.19 -17.33 -12.52
CA ALA A 456 4.62 -17.29 -12.82
C ALA A 456 5.20 -18.65 -13.17
N ALA A 457 6.28 -18.65 -13.97
CA ALA A 457 7.15 -19.82 -14.13
C ALA A 457 8.07 -19.99 -12.92
N ASP A 458 8.52 -21.20 -12.65
CA ASP A 458 9.38 -21.52 -11.49
C ASP A 458 10.70 -20.72 -11.47
N THR A 459 11.23 -20.35 -12.62
CA THR A 459 12.45 -19.54 -12.75
C THR A 459 12.31 -18.14 -12.16
N THR A 460 11.09 -17.59 -12.11
CA THR A 460 10.80 -16.24 -11.63
C THR A 460 11.17 -16.04 -10.15
N PHE A 461 11.08 -17.11 -9.33
CA PHE A 461 11.39 -17.06 -7.90
C PHE A 461 12.89 -16.90 -7.59
N ASN A 462 13.76 -17.20 -8.55
CA ASN A 462 15.21 -17.11 -8.41
C ASN A 462 15.75 -15.78 -8.96
N ASP A 463 14.97 -15.04 -9.73
CA ASP A 463 15.36 -13.73 -10.24
C ASP A 463 15.31 -12.68 -9.11
N ARG A 464 16.47 -12.07 -8.80
CA ARG A 464 16.57 -11.02 -7.77
C ARG A 464 15.77 -9.74 -8.09
N LYS A 465 15.46 -9.53 -9.35
CA LYS A 465 14.65 -8.36 -9.80
C LYS A 465 13.15 -8.65 -9.76
N SER A 466 12.75 -9.90 -9.62
CA SER A 466 11.35 -10.31 -9.58
C SER A 466 10.68 -9.90 -8.27
N PRO A 467 9.42 -9.44 -8.31
CA PRO A 467 8.58 -9.26 -7.13
C PRO A 467 8.42 -10.55 -6.30
N LEU A 468 8.62 -11.72 -6.93
CA LEU A 468 8.53 -13.05 -6.30
C LEU A 468 9.85 -13.56 -5.74
N HIS A 469 10.92 -12.77 -5.78
CA HIS A 469 12.19 -13.22 -5.21
C HIS A 469 12.01 -13.63 -3.74
N ASN A 470 12.36 -14.89 -3.43
CA ASN A 470 12.16 -15.47 -2.09
C ASN A 470 10.71 -15.53 -1.57
N PHE A 471 9.70 -15.31 -2.42
CA PHE A 471 8.30 -15.45 -2.02
C PHE A 471 8.03 -16.90 -1.56
N PRO A 472 7.37 -17.12 -0.40
CA PRO A 472 7.32 -18.44 0.21
C PRO A 472 6.22 -19.35 -0.36
N LEU A 473 5.14 -18.79 -0.90
CA LEU A 473 4.00 -19.54 -1.41
C LEU A 473 4.16 -19.77 -2.92
N LYS A 474 4.44 -21.01 -3.31
CA LYS A 474 4.87 -21.39 -4.68
C LYS A 474 4.08 -22.53 -5.29
N ASP A 475 3.39 -23.33 -4.48
CA ASP A 475 2.61 -24.46 -4.97
C ASP A 475 1.35 -23.95 -5.67
N LYS A 476 1.28 -24.13 -6.98
CA LYS A 476 0.20 -23.58 -7.83
C LYS A 476 -1.16 -24.16 -7.46
N CYS A 477 -1.24 -25.43 -7.09
CA CYS A 477 -2.48 -26.03 -6.68
C CYS A 477 -2.97 -25.45 -5.35
N ALA A 478 -2.08 -25.21 -4.36
CA ALA A 478 -2.41 -24.54 -3.11
C ALA A 478 -2.87 -23.10 -3.33
N LEU A 479 -2.18 -22.36 -4.22
CA LEU A 479 -2.55 -21.00 -4.60
C LEU A 479 -3.91 -20.95 -5.30
N TRP A 480 -4.17 -21.90 -6.21
CA TRP A 480 -5.46 -21.97 -6.92
C TRP A 480 -6.62 -22.19 -5.96
N TYR A 481 -6.53 -23.20 -5.07
CA TYR A 481 -7.57 -23.44 -4.05
C TYR A 481 -7.75 -22.24 -3.10
N THR A 482 -6.69 -21.51 -2.82
CA THR A 482 -6.78 -20.29 -2.01
C THR A 482 -7.55 -19.19 -2.74
N LEU A 483 -7.23 -18.94 -4.02
CA LEU A 483 -7.92 -17.97 -4.84
C LEU A 483 -9.38 -18.35 -5.09
N ASP A 484 -9.64 -19.65 -5.30
CA ASP A 484 -10.97 -20.18 -5.51
C ASP A 484 -11.86 -20.05 -4.25
N ALA A 485 -11.35 -20.39 -3.08
CA ALA A 485 -12.05 -20.17 -1.81
C ALA A 485 -12.34 -18.68 -1.54
N LEU A 486 -11.42 -17.79 -1.91
CA LEU A 486 -11.60 -16.35 -1.77
C LEU A 486 -12.59 -15.75 -2.78
N LYS A 487 -12.80 -16.38 -3.92
CA LYS A 487 -13.83 -16.01 -4.90
C LYS A 487 -15.24 -16.21 -4.33
N GLU A 488 -15.41 -17.21 -3.46
CA GLU A 488 -16.71 -17.57 -2.86
C GLU A 488 -17.12 -16.69 -1.68
N VAL A 489 -16.32 -15.73 -1.27
CA VAL A 489 -16.69 -14.75 -0.22
C VAL A 489 -17.90 -13.95 -0.67
N ASN A 490 -18.94 -13.89 0.18
CA ASN A 490 -20.16 -13.17 -0.13
C ASN A 490 -19.90 -11.68 -0.37
N ARG A 491 -20.36 -11.16 -1.51
CA ARG A 491 -20.24 -9.75 -1.87
C ARG A 491 -21.28 -8.91 -1.13
N PRO A 492 -20.95 -7.68 -0.70
CA PRO A 492 -21.95 -6.74 -0.29
C PRO A 492 -22.87 -6.44 -1.48
N ASP A 493 -24.17 -6.36 -1.23
CA ASP A 493 -25.22 -5.92 -2.15
C ASP A 493 -25.45 -6.78 -3.43
N GLU A 494 -24.72 -7.87 -3.66
CA GLU A 494 -24.87 -8.74 -4.83
C GLU A 494 -25.19 -10.19 -4.41
N ILE A 495 -26.46 -10.51 -4.14
CA ILE A 495 -26.87 -11.84 -3.70
C ILE A 495 -26.65 -12.88 -4.81
N ASP A 496 -26.87 -12.50 -6.08
CA ASP A 496 -26.83 -13.40 -7.23
C ASP A 496 -25.64 -13.17 -8.17
N TRP A 497 -24.55 -12.59 -7.66
CA TRP A 497 -23.38 -12.27 -8.50
C TRP A 497 -22.81 -13.47 -9.29
N ARG A 498 -23.01 -14.70 -8.75
CA ARG A 498 -22.56 -15.94 -9.40
C ARG A 498 -23.31 -16.22 -10.71
N LEU A 499 -24.52 -15.71 -10.86
CA LEU A 499 -25.37 -15.90 -12.03
C LEU A 499 -25.17 -14.82 -13.11
N ILE A 500 -24.46 -13.73 -12.78
CA ILE A 500 -24.26 -12.59 -13.67
C ILE A 500 -22.87 -12.72 -14.33
N SER A 501 -22.85 -13.13 -15.60
CA SER A 501 -21.60 -13.37 -16.34
C SER A 501 -20.73 -12.12 -16.56
N SER A 502 -21.32 -10.92 -16.52
CA SER A 502 -20.60 -9.64 -16.68
C SER A 502 -19.93 -9.13 -15.42
N VAL A 503 -20.17 -9.73 -14.26
CA VAL A 503 -19.56 -9.31 -13.00
C VAL A 503 -18.13 -9.85 -12.92
N LYS A 504 -17.15 -8.95 -12.73
CA LYS A 504 -15.75 -9.33 -12.56
C LYS A 504 -15.58 -10.29 -11.37
N ARG A 505 -14.92 -11.41 -11.58
CA ARG A 505 -14.55 -12.33 -10.50
C ARG A 505 -13.34 -11.77 -9.76
N VAL A 506 -13.44 -11.69 -8.44
CA VAL A 506 -12.40 -11.16 -7.57
C VAL A 506 -12.21 -12.13 -6.40
N ALA A 507 -11.00 -12.61 -6.20
CA ALA A 507 -10.62 -13.27 -4.95
C ALA A 507 -10.39 -12.19 -3.90
N TRP A 508 -11.16 -12.15 -2.83
CA TRP A 508 -11.07 -11.08 -1.87
C TRP A 508 -11.22 -11.51 -0.42
N LYS A 509 -10.70 -10.70 0.49
CA LYS A 509 -10.79 -10.95 1.93
C LYS A 509 -11.07 -9.67 2.68
N THR A 510 -11.96 -9.78 3.65
CA THR A 510 -12.26 -8.72 4.60
C THR A 510 -11.45 -8.89 5.88
N GLY A 511 -11.14 -7.77 6.52
CA GLY A 511 -10.64 -7.70 7.88
C GLY A 511 -11.47 -6.70 8.69
N THR A 512 -11.73 -7.03 9.94
CA THR A 512 -12.33 -6.11 10.91
C THR A 512 -11.56 -6.30 12.21
N SER A 513 -10.98 -5.23 12.74
CA SER A 513 -10.24 -5.31 13.99
C SER A 513 -11.17 -5.32 15.20
N TYR A 514 -10.64 -5.80 16.33
CA TYR A 514 -11.36 -5.77 17.59
C TYR A 514 -11.71 -4.33 17.99
N GLY A 515 -12.94 -4.11 18.41
CA GLY A 515 -13.47 -2.77 18.75
C GLY A 515 -13.83 -1.92 17.54
N PHE A 516 -13.97 -2.50 16.35
CA PHE A 516 -14.42 -1.81 15.13
C PHE A 516 -13.61 -0.56 14.81
N ARG A 517 -12.25 -0.68 14.82
CA ARG A 517 -11.32 0.43 14.57
C ARG A 517 -10.80 0.45 13.15
N ASP A 518 -10.62 -0.73 12.57
CA ASP A 518 -10.04 -0.93 11.24
C ASP A 518 -10.92 -1.86 10.43
N ALA A 519 -11.33 -1.42 9.27
CA ALA A 519 -12.04 -2.21 8.28
C ALA A 519 -11.22 -2.32 7.00
N TRP A 520 -11.01 -3.55 6.54
CA TRP A 520 -10.20 -3.87 5.37
C TRP A 520 -11.02 -4.60 4.32
N ALA A 521 -10.71 -4.32 3.07
CA ALA A 521 -11.02 -5.17 1.94
C ALA A 521 -9.81 -5.24 1.02
N VAL A 522 -9.34 -6.44 0.74
CA VAL A 522 -8.23 -6.65 -0.19
C VAL A 522 -8.65 -7.70 -1.18
N GLY A 523 -8.60 -7.35 -2.46
CA GLY A 523 -9.00 -8.23 -3.56
C GLY A 523 -7.91 -8.35 -4.61
N VAL A 524 -7.93 -9.47 -5.33
CA VAL A 524 -7.06 -9.69 -6.47
C VAL A 524 -7.82 -10.33 -7.64
N THR A 525 -7.41 -9.94 -8.83
CA THR A 525 -7.71 -10.58 -10.11
C THR A 525 -6.39 -11.06 -10.73
N PRO A 526 -6.40 -11.71 -11.88
CA PRO A 526 -5.15 -11.99 -12.60
C PRO A 526 -4.29 -10.76 -12.91
N GLU A 527 -4.88 -9.58 -12.99
CA GLU A 527 -4.24 -8.35 -13.47
C GLU A 527 -3.94 -7.32 -12.38
N TYR A 528 -4.86 -7.18 -11.42
CA TYR A 528 -4.80 -6.12 -10.41
C TYR A 528 -4.98 -6.65 -8.99
N ALA A 529 -4.30 -6.02 -8.06
CA ALA A 529 -4.62 -6.13 -6.64
C ALA A 529 -5.09 -4.76 -6.13
N VAL A 530 -6.19 -4.75 -5.40
CA VAL A 530 -6.78 -3.55 -4.79
C VAL A 530 -6.90 -3.77 -3.31
N GLY A 531 -6.29 -2.88 -2.54
CA GLY A 531 -6.44 -2.82 -1.10
C GLY A 531 -7.15 -1.54 -0.68
N VAL A 532 -8.13 -1.67 0.21
CA VAL A 532 -8.86 -0.56 0.82
C VAL A 532 -8.88 -0.73 2.33
N TRP A 533 -8.60 0.36 3.03
CA TRP A 533 -8.78 0.49 4.47
C TRP A 533 -9.73 1.64 4.78
N VAL A 534 -10.63 1.42 5.74
CA VAL A 534 -11.61 2.41 6.21
C VAL A 534 -11.57 2.44 7.73
N GLY A 535 -11.63 3.62 8.31
CA GLY A 535 -11.63 3.79 9.77
C GLY A 535 -11.42 5.22 10.21
N ASN A 536 -10.84 5.39 11.39
CA ASN A 536 -10.43 6.69 11.91
C ASN A 536 -8.91 6.67 12.20
N ALA A 537 -8.17 7.64 11.67
CA ALA A 537 -6.72 7.72 11.79
C ALA A 537 -6.24 7.74 13.26
N GLU A 538 -7.04 8.31 14.15
CA GLU A 538 -6.79 8.39 15.60
C GLU A 538 -7.13 7.08 16.34
N GLY A 539 -7.64 6.05 15.65
CA GLY A 539 -7.94 4.74 16.21
C GLY A 539 -9.27 4.66 16.99
N GLN A 540 -10.16 5.61 16.79
CA GLN A 540 -11.51 5.55 17.35
C GLN A 540 -12.33 4.52 16.60
N GLY A 541 -12.99 3.62 17.34
CA GLY A 541 -13.95 2.67 16.77
C GLY A 541 -15.26 3.36 16.43
N ALA A 542 -15.93 2.86 15.38
CA ALA A 542 -17.24 3.35 14.99
C ALA A 542 -18.22 2.17 14.85
N PRO A 543 -19.45 2.27 15.39
CA PRO A 543 -20.49 1.27 15.17
C PRO A 543 -20.73 1.07 13.68
N GLY A 544 -20.75 -0.18 13.20
CA GLY A 544 -20.97 -0.50 11.79
C GLY A 544 -19.69 -0.49 10.91
N LEU A 545 -18.53 -0.15 11.46
CA LEU A 545 -17.24 -0.25 10.75
C LEU A 545 -16.85 -1.73 10.58
N VAL A 546 -17.37 -2.35 9.54
CA VAL A 546 -17.15 -3.76 9.18
C VAL A 546 -16.62 -3.83 7.76
N GLY A 547 -15.53 -4.58 7.55
CA GLY A 547 -14.85 -4.65 6.27
C GLY A 547 -15.75 -4.91 5.06
N ALA A 548 -16.71 -5.83 5.20
CA ALA A 548 -17.65 -6.14 4.13
C ALA A 548 -18.61 -4.99 3.78
N ARG A 549 -19.00 -4.17 4.77
CA ARG A 549 -20.00 -3.10 4.60
C ARG A 549 -19.38 -1.73 4.27
N THR A 550 -18.11 -1.55 4.57
CA THR A 550 -17.43 -0.26 4.37
C THR A 550 -16.32 -0.35 3.34
N ALA A 551 -15.25 -1.10 3.59
CA ALA A 551 -14.13 -1.21 2.65
C ALA A 551 -14.47 -2.03 1.40
N GLY A 552 -15.36 -3.03 1.49
CA GLY A 552 -15.78 -3.89 0.37
C GLY A 552 -16.38 -3.11 -0.79
N PRO A 553 -17.45 -2.32 -0.60
CA PRO A 553 -18.07 -1.52 -1.66
C PRO A 553 -17.06 -0.62 -2.36
N VAL A 554 -16.24 0.12 -1.61
CA VAL A 554 -15.17 0.97 -2.19
C VAL A 554 -14.20 0.18 -3.06
N MET A 555 -13.79 -1.01 -2.61
CA MET A 555 -12.90 -1.89 -3.36
C MET A 555 -13.54 -2.37 -4.66
N PHE A 556 -14.82 -2.77 -4.63
CA PHE A 556 -15.52 -3.22 -5.85
C PHE A 556 -15.75 -2.08 -6.83
N ASP A 557 -16.06 -0.86 -6.40
CA ASP A 557 -16.16 0.31 -7.27
C ASP A 557 -14.83 0.57 -7.97
N ILE A 558 -13.71 0.44 -7.25
CA ILE A 558 -12.38 0.55 -7.86
C ILE A 558 -12.17 -0.57 -8.90
N PHE A 559 -12.49 -1.83 -8.58
CA PHE A 559 -12.36 -2.92 -9.55
C PHE A 559 -13.23 -2.73 -10.79
N ASN A 560 -14.45 -2.22 -10.63
CA ASN A 560 -15.37 -1.98 -11.75
C ASN A 560 -14.84 -0.90 -12.70
N MET A 561 -14.10 0.08 -12.19
CA MET A 561 -13.49 1.14 -12.99
C MET A 561 -12.19 0.68 -13.68
N LEU A 562 -11.44 -0.29 -13.11
CA LEU A 562 -10.19 -0.74 -13.69
C LEU A 562 -10.42 -1.36 -15.09
N PRO A 563 -9.58 -1.04 -16.09
CA PRO A 563 -9.72 -1.61 -17.41
C PRO A 563 -9.54 -3.14 -17.37
N SER A 564 -10.37 -3.86 -18.11
CA SER A 564 -10.12 -5.28 -18.39
C SER A 564 -9.16 -5.33 -19.57
N LYS A 565 -8.03 -6.00 -19.41
CA LYS A 565 -7.15 -6.31 -20.54
C LYS A 565 -7.87 -7.29 -21.46
N GLU A 566 -7.56 -7.25 -22.73
CA GLU A 566 -8.15 -8.18 -23.70
C GLU A 566 -7.91 -9.62 -23.23
N LEU A 567 -9.00 -10.41 -23.26
CA LEU A 567 -8.98 -11.83 -22.97
C LEU A 567 -8.03 -12.50 -23.96
N ASN A 568 -6.93 -13.03 -23.46
CA ASN A 568 -6.01 -13.87 -24.23
C ASN A 568 -6.05 -15.29 -23.65
N ASP A 569 -5.44 -16.25 -24.34
CA ASP A 569 -5.43 -17.68 -23.96
C ASP A 569 -4.84 -17.99 -22.56
N LYS A 570 -4.44 -16.96 -21.81
CA LYS A 570 -3.90 -17.08 -20.46
C LYS A 570 -4.97 -17.10 -19.35
N TYR A 571 -6.21 -16.77 -19.68
CA TYR A 571 -7.31 -16.69 -18.74
C TYR A 571 -8.52 -17.48 -19.23
N ALA A 572 -9.38 -17.88 -18.30
CA ALA A 572 -10.68 -18.45 -18.64
C ALA A 572 -11.55 -17.40 -19.36
N ALA A 573 -12.56 -17.84 -20.09
CA ALA A 573 -13.45 -16.98 -20.88
C ALA A 573 -14.14 -15.86 -20.05
N ASP A 574 -14.21 -16.03 -18.74
CA ASP A 574 -14.75 -15.06 -17.77
C ASP A 574 -13.67 -14.17 -17.11
N GLY A 575 -12.42 -14.22 -17.61
CA GLY A 575 -11.29 -13.45 -17.08
C GLY A 575 -10.71 -14.00 -15.79
N TRP A 576 -11.10 -15.23 -15.37
CA TRP A 576 -10.58 -15.88 -14.18
C TRP A 576 -9.28 -16.67 -14.45
N PHE A 577 -8.63 -17.13 -13.39
CA PHE A 577 -7.47 -18.01 -13.48
C PHE A 577 -7.86 -19.36 -14.13
N LEU A 578 -7.03 -19.86 -15.03
CA LEU A 578 -7.16 -21.24 -15.52
C LEU A 578 -6.88 -22.24 -14.37
N GLU A 579 -7.44 -23.43 -14.47
CA GLU A 579 -7.13 -24.51 -13.53
C GLU A 579 -5.64 -24.93 -13.61
N PRO A 580 -5.08 -25.51 -12.54
CA PRO A 580 -3.71 -26.02 -12.58
C PRO A 580 -3.52 -27.09 -13.66
N VAL A 581 -2.40 -27.02 -14.38
CA VAL A 581 -2.07 -28.00 -15.44
C VAL A 581 -1.40 -29.24 -14.85
N TYR A 582 -1.40 -30.34 -15.63
CA TYR A 582 -0.70 -31.57 -15.25
C TYR A 582 0.77 -31.27 -14.91
N GLY A 583 1.21 -31.78 -13.75
CA GLY A 583 2.53 -31.49 -13.17
C GLY A 583 2.54 -30.44 -12.06
N ASP A 584 1.51 -29.59 -11.97
CA ASP A 584 1.34 -28.65 -10.88
C ASP A 584 0.60 -29.24 -9.68
N TYR A 585 0.00 -30.42 -9.82
CA TYR A 585 -0.78 -31.12 -8.81
C TYR A 585 -0.50 -32.63 -8.82
N ILE A 586 -0.93 -33.31 -7.77
CA ILE A 586 -1.10 -34.74 -7.72
C ILE A 586 -2.60 -35.09 -7.69
N LYS A 587 -2.97 -36.31 -8.08
CA LYS A 587 -4.34 -36.84 -7.89
C LYS A 587 -4.34 -37.81 -6.73
N ALA A 588 -5.25 -37.64 -5.79
CA ALA A 588 -5.44 -38.55 -4.69
C ALA A 588 -6.92 -38.67 -4.30
N GLU A 589 -7.26 -39.78 -3.71
CA GLU A 589 -8.60 -40.09 -3.21
C GLU A 589 -8.85 -39.37 -1.89
N VAL A 590 -9.94 -38.61 -1.82
CA VAL A 590 -10.36 -37.81 -0.68
C VAL A 590 -11.74 -38.29 -0.21
N CYS A 591 -11.92 -38.40 1.08
CA CYS A 591 -13.22 -38.65 1.66
C CYS A 591 -14.17 -37.49 1.45
N PRO A 592 -15.33 -37.67 0.78
CA PRO A 592 -16.22 -36.54 0.46
C PRO A 592 -16.85 -35.88 1.70
N LEU A 593 -17.04 -36.62 2.80
CA LEU A 593 -17.64 -36.09 4.02
C LEU A 593 -16.65 -35.34 4.91
N SER A 594 -15.39 -35.77 4.96
CA SER A 594 -14.41 -35.18 5.86
C SER A 594 -13.39 -34.30 5.17
N GLY A 595 -13.26 -34.37 3.84
CA GLY A 595 -12.22 -33.66 3.09
C GLY A 595 -10.79 -34.12 3.39
N HIS A 596 -10.57 -35.17 4.17
CA HIS A 596 -9.26 -35.78 4.41
C HIS A 596 -8.94 -36.82 3.31
N LEU A 597 -7.70 -37.30 3.25
CA LEU A 597 -7.37 -38.47 2.42
C LEU A 597 -8.30 -39.63 2.76
N ALA A 598 -8.77 -40.33 1.73
CA ALA A 598 -9.63 -41.47 1.98
C ALA A 598 -8.90 -42.56 2.75
N GLY A 599 -9.53 -43.07 3.82
CA GLY A 599 -9.03 -44.15 4.64
C GLY A 599 -9.79 -45.46 4.40
N PRO A 600 -9.34 -46.62 4.96
CA PRO A 600 -10.00 -47.90 4.78
C PRO A 600 -11.46 -47.95 5.24
N GLY A 601 -11.83 -47.05 6.18
CA GLY A 601 -13.19 -46.91 6.69
C GLY A 601 -14.12 -46.08 5.82
N CYS A 602 -13.65 -45.38 4.81
CA CYS A 602 -14.49 -44.54 3.96
C CYS A 602 -15.38 -45.40 3.03
N GLU A 603 -16.64 -44.99 2.89
CA GLU A 603 -17.61 -45.70 2.02
C GLU A 603 -17.35 -45.37 0.54
N SER A 604 -17.00 -44.10 0.27
CA SER A 604 -16.70 -43.57 -1.05
C SER A 604 -15.47 -42.63 -0.99
N SER A 605 -14.90 -42.36 -2.14
CA SER A 605 -13.81 -41.42 -2.32
C SER A 605 -13.98 -40.65 -3.63
N ASP A 606 -13.60 -39.39 -3.59
CA ASP A 606 -13.50 -38.50 -4.77
C ASP A 606 -12.06 -38.32 -5.18
N LEU A 607 -11.77 -38.46 -6.48
CA LEU A 607 -10.42 -38.22 -6.99
C LEU A 607 -10.23 -36.71 -7.25
N LEU A 608 -9.46 -36.06 -6.38
CA LEU A 608 -9.24 -34.61 -6.46
C LEU A 608 -7.81 -34.26 -6.90
N MET A 609 -7.68 -33.10 -7.54
CA MET A 609 -6.39 -32.44 -7.76
C MET A 609 -5.93 -31.84 -6.42
N LEU A 610 -4.72 -32.16 -5.97
CA LEU A 610 -4.21 -31.74 -4.67
C LEU A 610 -2.79 -31.18 -4.80
N PRO A 611 -2.35 -30.32 -3.87
CA PRO A 611 -0.98 -29.85 -3.78
C PRO A 611 0.01 -31.00 -3.71
N ARG A 612 1.23 -30.81 -4.22
CA ARG A 612 2.24 -31.87 -4.37
C ARG A 612 2.57 -32.61 -3.05
N LYS A 613 2.46 -31.95 -1.91
CA LYS A 613 2.73 -32.56 -0.58
C LYS A 613 1.49 -33.11 0.11
N ALA A 614 0.34 -33.12 -0.53
CA ALA A 614 -0.94 -33.54 0.09
C ALA A 614 -0.93 -34.93 0.68
N MET A 615 -0.09 -35.86 0.17
CA MET A 615 0.05 -37.21 0.74
C MET A 615 0.62 -37.25 2.17
N LYS A 616 1.08 -36.11 2.71
CA LYS A 616 1.46 -35.96 4.13
C LYS A 616 0.27 -35.77 5.05
N SER A 617 -0.90 -35.42 4.49
CA SER A 617 -2.12 -35.23 5.26
C SER A 617 -2.59 -36.53 5.88
N GLU A 618 -3.23 -36.40 7.01
CA GLU A 618 -3.80 -37.54 7.73
C GLU A 618 -4.96 -38.16 6.95
N PRO A 619 -5.10 -39.51 6.95
CA PRO A 619 -6.29 -40.15 6.43
C PRO A 619 -7.50 -39.81 7.28
N CYS A 620 -8.70 -40.01 6.72
CA CYS A 620 -9.97 -39.67 7.37
C CYS A 620 -10.06 -40.26 8.80
N PRO A 621 -10.14 -39.41 9.82
CA PRO A 621 -10.21 -39.87 11.21
C PRO A 621 -11.63 -40.20 11.66
N TYR A 622 -12.64 -39.84 10.87
CA TYR A 622 -14.06 -39.88 11.28
C TYR A 622 -14.81 -41.10 10.79
N HIS A 623 -14.38 -41.73 9.70
CA HIS A 623 -14.98 -43.03 9.29
C HIS A 623 -14.41 -44.16 10.09
N LYS A 624 -15.32 -44.95 10.68
CA LYS A 624 -15.02 -46.10 11.52
C LYS A 624 -15.80 -47.30 10.99
N ILE A 625 -15.28 -48.51 11.24
CA ILE A 625 -16.00 -49.76 10.99
C ILE A 625 -16.60 -50.18 12.32
N VAL A 626 -17.90 -50.15 12.42
CA VAL A 626 -18.68 -50.49 13.63
C VAL A 626 -19.67 -51.56 13.24
N ASP A 627 -19.63 -52.71 13.91
CA ASP A 627 -20.48 -53.88 13.64
C ASP A 627 -20.49 -54.31 12.16
N GLY A 628 -19.32 -54.14 11.49
CA GLY A 628 -19.14 -54.44 10.08
C GLY A 628 -19.65 -53.36 9.11
N MET A 629 -20.25 -52.28 9.60
CA MET A 629 -20.71 -51.16 8.81
C MET A 629 -19.72 -49.99 8.87
N LYS A 630 -19.50 -49.35 7.75
CA LYS A 630 -18.72 -48.09 7.65
C LYS A 630 -19.60 -46.92 8.09
N THR A 631 -19.20 -46.24 9.15
CA THR A 631 -20.03 -45.17 9.75
C THR A 631 -19.20 -43.90 9.94
N PHE A 632 -19.75 -42.75 9.59
CA PHE A 632 -19.13 -41.46 9.82
C PHE A 632 -19.48 -40.95 11.23
N ILE A 633 -18.46 -40.82 12.08
CA ILE A 633 -18.63 -40.48 13.49
C ILE A 633 -17.75 -39.30 13.86
N LEU A 634 -18.36 -38.17 14.14
CA LEU A 634 -17.66 -36.98 14.67
C LEU A 634 -17.37 -37.12 16.18
N PRO A 635 -16.35 -36.47 16.74
CA PRO A 635 -16.17 -36.31 18.18
C PRO A 635 -17.44 -35.70 18.82
N PRO A 636 -17.79 -36.08 20.07
CA PRO A 636 -19.02 -35.58 20.73
C PRO A 636 -19.12 -34.05 20.79
N SER A 637 -18.01 -33.35 21.00
CA SER A 637 -17.93 -31.90 21.02
C SER A 637 -18.26 -31.26 19.66
N MET A 638 -17.79 -31.85 18.57
CA MET A 638 -18.11 -31.39 17.20
C MET A 638 -19.53 -31.77 16.82
N GLU A 639 -19.94 -33.02 17.10
CA GLU A 639 -21.25 -33.53 16.77
C GLU A 639 -22.39 -32.71 17.39
N TRP A 640 -22.21 -32.27 18.66
CA TRP A 640 -23.21 -31.45 19.37
C TRP A 640 -23.65 -30.19 18.61
N TYR A 641 -22.68 -29.49 17.98
CA TYR A 641 -22.97 -28.30 17.19
C TYR A 641 -23.32 -28.64 15.74
N TYR A 642 -22.65 -29.63 15.14
CA TYR A 642 -22.78 -30.00 13.74
C TYR A 642 -24.19 -30.42 13.37
N ARG A 643 -24.83 -31.28 14.17
CA ARG A 643 -26.20 -31.76 13.93
C ARG A 643 -27.28 -30.68 13.97
N GLN A 644 -27.00 -29.51 14.56
CA GLN A 644 -27.95 -28.39 14.57
C GLN A 644 -28.14 -27.78 13.19
N ASN A 645 -27.09 -27.82 12.36
CA ASN A 645 -27.05 -27.29 11.01
C ASN A 645 -27.13 -28.38 9.93
N HIS A 646 -27.01 -29.66 10.34
CA HIS A 646 -26.98 -30.85 9.46
C HIS A 646 -28.02 -31.88 9.92
N PRO A 647 -29.31 -31.69 9.64
CA PRO A 647 -30.36 -32.61 10.05
C PRO A 647 -30.25 -33.98 9.37
N GLU A 648 -29.52 -34.07 8.26
CA GLU A 648 -29.21 -35.34 7.56
C GLU A 648 -28.18 -36.21 8.32
N TYR A 649 -27.43 -35.62 9.24
CA TYR A 649 -26.43 -36.35 10.04
C TYR A 649 -27.12 -37.23 11.08
N ALA A 650 -26.99 -38.55 10.92
CA ALA A 650 -27.47 -39.52 11.87
C ALA A 650 -26.43 -39.76 12.98
N PRO A 651 -26.68 -39.33 14.23
CA PRO A 651 -25.72 -39.55 15.30
C PRO A 651 -25.64 -41.05 15.60
N TYR A 652 -24.41 -41.53 15.72
CA TYR A 652 -24.15 -42.90 16.13
C TYR A 652 -24.49 -43.05 17.63
N SER A 653 -25.42 -43.95 17.97
CA SER A 653 -25.76 -44.28 19.36
C SER A 653 -25.30 -45.70 19.66
N PRO A 654 -24.14 -45.92 20.25
CA PRO A 654 -23.70 -47.25 20.62
C PRO A 654 -24.43 -47.71 21.87
N GLU A 655 -25.27 -48.71 21.72
CA GLU A 655 -25.87 -49.37 22.92
C GLU A 655 -24.86 -50.24 23.67
N ASN A 656 -23.73 -50.68 23.03
CA ASN A 656 -22.81 -51.66 23.57
C ASN A 656 -21.33 -51.52 23.11
N SER A 657 -20.81 -50.35 22.78
CA SER A 657 -19.41 -50.31 22.35
C SER A 657 -18.47 -49.56 23.31
N GLU A 658 -17.53 -50.31 23.90
CA GLU A 658 -16.44 -49.82 24.74
C GLU A 658 -15.42 -48.92 23.97
N ASN A 659 -15.56 -48.75 22.65
CA ASN A 659 -14.53 -48.20 21.78
C ASN A 659 -14.74 -46.74 21.33
N TYR A 660 -15.89 -46.09 21.67
CA TYR A 660 -16.16 -44.70 21.20
C TYR A 660 -16.55 -43.78 22.34
N ALA A 661 -15.92 -42.62 22.36
CA ALA A 661 -16.26 -41.59 23.34
C ALA A 661 -17.75 -41.21 23.25
N ILE A 662 -18.49 -41.43 24.33
CA ILE A 662 -19.91 -41.07 24.47
C ILE A 662 -20.04 -39.58 24.84
N MET A 663 -19.07 -39.06 25.57
CA MET A 663 -19.02 -37.69 26.04
C MET A 663 -17.62 -37.11 25.96
N GLU A 664 -17.51 -35.80 25.86
CA GLU A 664 -16.24 -35.09 25.75
C GLU A 664 -16.37 -33.73 26.44
N PHE A 665 -15.34 -33.32 27.20
CA PHE A 665 -15.30 -31.97 27.74
C PHE A 665 -15.02 -30.97 26.63
N ILE A 666 -15.92 -30.00 26.47
CA ILE A 666 -15.65 -28.80 25.66
C ILE A 666 -14.77 -27.85 26.49
N TYR A 667 -15.00 -27.80 27.80
CA TYR A 667 -14.23 -27.01 28.74
C TYR A 667 -14.33 -27.59 30.17
N PRO A 668 -13.20 -27.73 30.91
CA PRO A 668 -11.84 -27.37 30.53
C PRO A 668 -11.17 -28.38 29.61
N GLU A 669 -10.13 -27.93 28.86
CA GLU A 669 -9.23 -28.83 28.12
C GLU A 669 -8.25 -29.51 29.11
N GLY A 670 -7.97 -30.79 28.93
CA GLY A 670 -7.12 -31.56 29.82
C GLY A 670 -5.71 -30.96 29.97
N GLY A 671 -5.24 -30.82 31.21
CA GLY A 671 -3.95 -30.24 31.53
C GLY A 671 -3.87 -28.72 31.41
N SER A 672 -4.98 -28.06 31.12
CA SER A 672 -5.00 -26.59 30.96
C SER A 672 -4.81 -25.83 32.28
N THR A 673 -4.22 -24.64 32.22
CA THR A 673 -4.20 -23.69 33.33
C THR A 673 -5.22 -22.61 33.08
N ILE A 674 -6.16 -22.45 34.00
CA ILE A 674 -7.27 -21.50 33.93
C ILE A 674 -6.93 -20.29 34.80
N TYR A 675 -6.84 -19.10 34.20
CA TYR A 675 -6.63 -17.86 34.92
C TYR A 675 -7.97 -17.19 35.25
N ILE A 676 -8.26 -17.06 36.53
CA ILE A 676 -9.52 -16.45 36.98
C ILE A 676 -9.22 -15.01 37.46
N PRO A 677 -9.89 -13.99 36.90
CA PRO A 677 -9.79 -12.64 37.42
C PRO A 677 -10.51 -12.54 38.77
N ARG A 678 -9.96 -11.74 39.68
CA ARG A 678 -10.71 -11.31 40.86
C ARG A 678 -11.72 -10.24 40.47
N GLN A 679 -12.93 -10.34 40.98
CA GLN A 679 -13.94 -9.30 40.83
C GLN A 679 -13.57 -8.06 41.67
N LEU A 680 -14.21 -6.93 41.43
CA LEU A 680 -13.97 -5.68 42.16
C LEU A 680 -14.22 -5.79 43.66
N ASP A 681 -15.06 -6.73 44.09
CA ASP A 681 -15.35 -7.05 45.49
C ASP A 681 -14.35 -8.03 46.14
N GLY A 682 -13.32 -8.45 45.38
CA GLY A 682 -12.29 -9.39 45.83
C GLY A 682 -12.70 -10.87 45.67
N SER A 683 -13.92 -11.20 45.29
CA SER A 683 -14.37 -12.57 45.03
C SER A 683 -13.74 -13.15 43.77
N ILE A 684 -13.68 -14.48 43.67
CA ILE A 684 -13.21 -15.21 42.48
C ILE A 684 -14.42 -15.46 41.59
N ALA A 685 -14.29 -15.12 40.31
CA ALA A 685 -15.35 -15.38 39.32
C ALA A 685 -15.58 -16.91 39.15
N GLY A 686 -16.84 -17.31 38.97
CA GLY A 686 -17.19 -18.70 38.66
C GLY A 686 -16.67 -19.13 37.29
N ILE A 687 -16.34 -20.40 37.13
CA ILE A 687 -15.98 -21.05 35.88
C ILE A 687 -17.14 -21.92 35.45
N THR A 688 -17.58 -21.78 34.21
CA THR A 688 -18.61 -22.68 33.66
C THR A 688 -17.92 -23.84 32.93
N PHE A 689 -18.03 -25.03 33.49
CA PHE A 689 -17.64 -26.27 32.85
C PHE A 689 -18.68 -26.63 31.77
N ASN A 690 -18.23 -27.18 30.65
CA ASN A 690 -19.08 -27.51 29.52
C ASN A 690 -18.72 -28.89 28.98
N LEU A 691 -19.71 -29.79 28.87
CA LEU A 691 -19.58 -31.17 28.40
C LEU A 691 -20.50 -31.38 27.20
N ALA A 692 -20.03 -32.03 26.16
CA ALA A 692 -20.84 -32.57 25.09
C ALA A 692 -21.15 -34.04 25.38
N HIS A 693 -22.40 -34.46 25.22
CA HIS A 693 -22.84 -35.84 25.32
C HIS A 693 -23.67 -36.24 24.10
N ARG A 694 -23.45 -37.43 23.53
CA ARG A 694 -24.14 -37.89 22.31
C ARG A 694 -25.65 -38.02 22.50
N LEU A 695 -26.06 -38.45 23.68
CA LEU A 695 -27.48 -38.54 24.05
C LEU A 695 -27.92 -37.25 24.74
N PRO A 696 -28.78 -36.43 24.12
CA PRO A 696 -29.20 -35.16 24.72
C PRO A 696 -29.99 -35.32 26.03
N SER A 697 -30.67 -36.45 26.20
CA SER A 697 -31.49 -36.71 27.39
C SER A 697 -30.72 -37.30 28.56
N ALA A 698 -29.44 -37.64 28.41
CA ALA A 698 -28.60 -38.23 29.47
C ALA A 698 -28.59 -37.30 30.70
N LYS A 699 -28.56 -37.88 31.88
CA LYS A 699 -28.29 -37.15 33.12
C LYS A 699 -26.81 -37.25 33.43
N ILE A 700 -26.16 -36.12 33.68
CA ILE A 700 -24.77 -36.07 34.03
C ILE A 700 -24.59 -35.63 35.48
N PHE A 701 -23.87 -36.43 36.25
CA PHE A 701 -23.51 -36.14 37.63
C PHE A 701 -22.07 -35.64 37.66
N TRP A 702 -21.91 -34.46 38.24
CA TRP A 702 -20.62 -33.75 38.27
C TRP A 702 -19.92 -33.90 39.60
N HIS A 703 -18.63 -34.19 39.58
CA HIS A 703 -17.80 -34.26 40.77
C HIS A 703 -16.56 -33.41 40.55
N LEU A 704 -16.19 -32.64 41.57
CA LEU A 704 -14.92 -31.89 41.63
C LEU A 704 -14.08 -32.45 42.77
N ASP A 705 -12.87 -32.92 42.47
CA ASP A 705 -11.96 -33.55 43.42
C ASP A 705 -12.62 -34.69 44.24
N ASN A 706 -13.46 -35.47 43.58
CA ASN A 706 -14.30 -36.54 44.12
C ASN A 706 -15.51 -36.11 44.96
N GLU A 707 -15.78 -34.83 45.14
CA GLU A 707 -16.99 -34.37 45.79
C GLU A 707 -18.11 -34.13 44.77
N TYR A 708 -19.30 -34.58 45.04
CA TYR A 708 -20.48 -34.32 44.20
C TYR A 708 -20.87 -32.82 44.24
N VAL A 709 -20.92 -32.18 43.07
CA VAL A 709 -21.16 -30.72 42.95
C VAL A 709 -22.44 -30.39 42.19
N GLY A 710 -23.11 -31.37 41.60
CA GLY A 710 -24.39 -31.15 40.93
C GLY A 710 -24.71 -32.08 39.81
N GLN A 711 -25.87 -31.94 39.19
CA GLN A 711 -26.31 -32.68 38.01
C GLN A 711 -26.84 -31.77 36.94
N THR A 712 -26.73 -32.21 35.69
CA THR A 712 -27.27 -31.52 34.51
C THR A 712 -27.98 -32.50 33.58
N GLN A 713 -28.96 -31.98 32.79
CA GLN A 713 -29.64 -32.75 31.76
C GLN A 713 -29.98 -31.82 30.57
N PHE A 714 -29.92 -32.33 29.34
CA PHE A 714 -30.07 -31.64 28.06
C PHE A 714 -28.94 -30.69 27.74
N ILE A 715 -28.64 -29.74 28.62
CA ILE A 715 -27.50 -28.82 28.50
C ILE A 715 -26.56 -29.10 29.66
N HIS A 716 -25.35 -29.57 29.34
CA HIS A 716 -24.38 -30.02 30.35
C HIS A 716 -23.39 -28.88 30.63
N GLN A 717 -23.89 -27.85 31.29
CA GLN A 717 -23.09 -26.71 31.77
C GLN A 717 -23.28 -26.56 33.28
N LEU A 718 -22.15 -26.46 34.01
CA LEU A 718 -22.16 -26.26 35.45
C LEU A 718 -21.12 -25.20 35.85
N SER A 719 -21.61 -24.16 36.55
CA SER A 719 -20.71 -23.10 37.06
C SER A 719 -20.23 -23.45 38.47
N LEU A 720 -18.92 -23.49 38.66
CA LEU A 720 -18.25 -23.78 39.93
C LEU A 720 -17.22 -22.71 40.22
N THR A 721 -16.79 -22.61 41.49
CA THR A 721 -15.75 -21.68 41.94
C THR A 721 -14.64 -22.46 42.65
N PRO A 722 -13.81 -23.23 41.91
CA PRO A 722 -12.72 -24.00 42.50
C PRO A 722 -11.69 -23.07 43.17
N ALA A 723 -11.04 -23.54 44.22
CA ALA A 723 -9.93 -22.83 44.85
C ALA A 723 -8.69 -22.80 43.92
N PRO A 724 -7.71 -21.90 44.13
CA PRO A 724 -6.44 -21.98 43.41
C PRO A 724 -5.72 -23.30 43.67
N GLY A 725 -5.25 -23.96 42.59
CA GLY A 725 -4.55 -25.25 42.71
C GLY A 725 -4.87 -26.20 41.55
N ARG A 726 -4.43 -27.44 41.69
CA ARG A 726 -4.75 -28.53 40.77
C ARG A 726 -6.06 -29.18 41.16
N HIS A 727 -6.92 -29.41 40.19
CA HIS A 727 -8.25 -29.97 40.33
C HIS A 727 -8.49 -31.08 39.30
N THR A 728 -9.41 -31.98 39.60
CA THR A 728 -9.95 -32.94 38.67
C THR A 728 -11.46 -32.85 38.65
N VAL A 729 -12.05 -32.58 37.49
CA VAL A 729 -13.48 -32.71 37.30
C VAL A 729 -13.80 -34.06 36.70
N THR A 730 -14.73 -34.78 37.33
CA THR A 730 -15.22 -36.10 36.88
C THR A 730 -16.71 -35.99 36.63
N VAL A 731 -17.14 -36.52 35.50
CA VAL A 731 -18.57 -36.61 35.14
C VAL A 731 -18.93 -38.08 34.99
N VAL A 732 -20.12 -38.42 35.42
CA VAL A 732 -20.70 -39.78 35.29
C VAL A 732 -22.09 -39.62 34.67
N ASP A 733 -22.42 -40.40 33.63
CA ASP A 733 -23.78 -40.42 33.09
C ASP A 733 -24.70 -41.40 33.84
N ASP A 734 -25.97 -41.37 33.50
CA ASP A 734 -26.99 -42.23 34.08
C ASP A 734 -26.88 -43.71 33.67
N LYS A 735 -25.95 -44.06 32.74
CA LYS A 735 -25.59 -45.41 32.33
C LYS A 735 -24.28 -45.92 32.96
N GLY A 736 -23.60 -45.06 33.76
CA GLY A 736 -22.37 -45.38 34.46
C GLY A 736 -21.09 -45.09 33.66
N ASN A 737 -21.16 -44.49 32.47
CA ASN A 737 -19.97 -44.05 31.77
C ASN A 737 -19.35 -42.86 32.50
N SER A 738 -18.04 -42.87 32.68
CA SER A 738 -17.32 -41.81 33.37
C SER A 738 -16.21 -41.17 32.53
N LEU A 739 -15.98 -39.87 32.72
CA LEU A 739 -14.91 -39.09 32.09
C LEU A 739 -14.29 -38.15 33.12
N SER A 740 -12.97 -38.11 33.20
CA SER A 740 -12.24 -37.24 34.12
C SER A 740 -11.26 -36.33 33.39
N VAL A 741 -11.16 -35.08 33.77
CA VAL A 741 -10.20 -34.12 33.21
C VAL A 741 -9.52 -33.36 34.36
N GLY A 742 -8.19 -33.41 34.37
CA GLY A 742 -7.36 -32.60 35.27
C GLY A 742 -7.05 -31.21 34.72
N PHE A 743 -7.11 -30.20 35.56
CA PHE A 743 -6.79 -28.82 35.23
C PHE A 743 -6.17 -28.09 36.42
N THR A 744 -5.65 -26.86 36.17
CA THR A 744 -5.04 -26.04 37.23
C THR A 744 -5.72 -24.67 37.27
N ILE A 745 -6.09 -24.20 38.46
CA ILE A 745 -6.59 -22.83 38.67
C ILE A 745 -5.42 -21.94 39.11
N ALA A 746 -5.19 -20.88 38.38
CA ALA A 746 -4.25 -19.83 38.72
C ALA A 746 -4.99 -18.50 38.91
N VAL A 747 -4.76 -17.83 40.03
CA VAL A 747 -5.31 -16.48 40.28
C VAL A 747 -4.31 -15.46 39.75
N ASN A 748 -4.75 -14.54 38.93
CA ASN A 748 -3.91 -13.47 38.44
C ASN A 748 -3.74 -12.40 39.55
N GLU A 749 -2.62 -12.41 40.27
CA GLU A 749 -2.32 -11.41 41.31
C GLU A 749 -1.99 -10.01 40.73
N LYS A 750 -1.90 -9.86 39.40
CA LYS A 750 -1.59 -8.61 38.70
C LYS A 750 -2.83 -7.94 38.08
N GLY A 751 -3.85 -7.75 38.89
CA GLY A 751 -4.98 -6.88 38.56
C GLY A 751 -4.86 -5.54 39.28
N GLY A 752 -4.00 -4.65 38.78
CA GLY A 752 -3.90 -3.33 39.37
C GLY A 752 -2.61 -2.61 38.98
N ARG A 753 -2.50 -2.15 37.75
CA ARG A 753 -1.80 -0.91 37.39
C ARG A 753 -2.17 -0.52 35.96
#